data_a01877a26dba948ad8192baa063d93d9
#
_entry.id   a01877a26dba948ad8192baa063d93d9
#
_cell.length_a   1.000
_cell.length_b   1.000
_cell.length_c   1.000
_cell.angle_alpha   90.00
_cell.angle_beta   90.00
_cell.angle_gamma   90.00
#
_symmetry.space_group_name_H-M   'P 1'
#
loop_
_entity.id
_entity.type
_entity.pdbx_description
1 polymer ?
#
loop_
_entity_poly.entity_id
_entity_poly.type
_entity_poly.pdbx_seq_one_letter_code
_entity_poly.pdbx_strand_id
1 'polypeptide(L)'
;GGGGGGGGGGVLKNMLFSTKVDPHWFQKGNCFWFEYKTSEGKFWYVVNPSAKRKELLFDRERMASQLTEIVQDPFEARQLPIADLKAGEDGRTFTFKVVSKADSTFYFSYDYPSRKLTHLKDKKKELDKPDWASVSPDGQRVIYAKDCDLYYMSIADYQKARKDEKDSTIVEVRLTTDGTPDFGYGIPYSTLNTDTLCNGKRREVWGYWSPDSKYFATIIADQRNVKPLWVINSIAEPRPTLETYKYEMPGETGMPEYHLYLFDVQAGTRKEIKTAAWKNQSIDLEGKPFEQKQRDMELIPRIWQGDNNRFFLTRSSRDLHRIDVCTYTLGADSIVPIVKERMNTYQETRPIHVLKGGKFIQWSERDGWAHLYLYDDKGNLKNRITEGPWHVERVVKVDEATRTVYFVANGREAGENPYYEHFYKVNVDGSGLKQLTHGEFFHDVELDDDARFFVDNYSRANTVPCADLLDNNGKKVMTIQESDFSSLKAAGYKFPEPFKVKAADGVTDLYGVMYKPFDFDSTKVYPIIDYVYPGPQVEAVDYPFRRMSVRTDRLAQAGFIVITVGQRGGHPSRSKWYHNYGYGNMRDYPLADHKAAVEQLADRYSFIDITRVGIHGHSGGGFMSTAAICQYPDFYKAAVSCAGNHDNRIYNRWWSETHHGVKEEVSEKGDTTFAYKIATNPEIVKQLKGHLMLVHGDIDNNVHPGNTIRVVNALIRANKRFDMLILPGQRHGFGDMDEYFYWRMVDFFSEHLKGKKESSVDIPQR
;
A
#
# COMPACT_ATOMS: atom_id res chain seq x y z
N GLY A 1 -4.68 -2.58 -0.68
CA GLY A 1 -3.75 -2.17 -1.67
C GLY A 1 -4.20 -2.53 -3.06
N GLY A 2 -5.09 -1.76 -3.63
CA GLY A 2 -5.50 -1.94 -4.99
C GLY A 2 -4.54 -1.24 -5.94
N GLY A 3 -3.29 -1.60 -5.88
CA GLY A 3 -2.36 -1.16 -6.88
C GLY A 3 -2.52 -1.96 -8.15
N GLY A 4 -3.55 -1.76 -8.88
CA GLY A 4 -3.54 -2.14 -10.25
C GLY A 4 -2.54 -1.25 -10.98
N GLY A 5 -1.27 -1.60 -10.97
CA GLY A 5 -0.27 -0.95 -11.79
C GLY A 5 -0.53 -1.24 -13.25
N GLY A 6 -1.64 -0.75 -13.74
CA GLY A 6 -1.94 -0.81 -15.14
C GLY A 6 -0.89 -0.01 -15.90
N GLY A 7 -0.27 -0.60 -16.89
CA GLY A 7 0.62 0.11 -17.78
C GLY A 7 -0.03 1.40 -18.25
N GLY A 8 0.54 2.53 -17.91
CA GLY A 8 0.04 3.84 -18.34
C GLY A 8 0.08 4.00 -19.83
N GLY A 9 -0.83 4.72 -20.30
CA GLY A 9 -1.17 5.32 -21.56
C GLY A 9 -0.35 5.18 -22.83
N GLY A 10 -0.02 4.00 -23.29
CA GLY A 10 0.53 3.82 -24.63
C GLY A 10 1.87 4.57 -24.86
N VAL A 11 2.00 5.23 -26.00
CA VAL A 11 3.23 5.93 -26.41
C VAL A 11 3.62 7.04 -25.42
N LEU A 12 2.65 7.69 -24.79
CA LEU A 12 2.89 8.80 -23.85
C LEU A 12 3.56 8.34 -22.55
N LYS A 13 3.46 7.07 -22.19
CA LYS A 13 4.12 6.49 -20.99
C LYS A 13 5.62 6.73 -20.99
N ASN A 14 6.28 6.66 -22.14
CA ASN A 14 7.73 6.82 -22.28
C ASN A 14 8.16 8.29 -22.33
N MET A 15 7.24 9.23 -22.34
CA MET A 15 7.50 10.66 -22.39
C MET A 15 7.52 11.33 -21.02
N LEU A 16 7.15 10.60 -19.98
CA LEU A 16 7.19 11.07 -18.60
C LEU A 16 8.39 10.48 -17.89
N PHE A 17 9.19 11.36 -17.31
CA PHE A 17 10.43 11.04 -16.60
C PHE A 17 10.22 11.04 -15.09
N SER A 18 11.26 11.32 -14.30
CA SER A 18 11.14 11.34 -12.84
C SER A 18 10.17 12.43 -12.35
N THR A 19 9.40 12.12 -11.31
CA THR A 19 8.44 13.03 -10.71
C THR A 19 8.75 13.34 -9.25
N LYS A 20 9.68 12.60 -8.62
CA LYS A 20 10.05 12.78 -7.22
C LYS A 20 11.56 12.78 -7.04
N VAL A 21 12.01 13.59 -6.11
CA VAL A 21 13.36 13.53 -5.57
C VAL A 21 13.35 12.60 -4.37
N ASP A 22 14.16 11.54 -4.43
CA ASP A 22 14.36 10.58 -3.37
C ASP A 22 15.75 10.79 -2.76
N PRO A 23 15.87 11.48 -1.61
CA PRO A 23 17.18 11.84 -1.06
C PRO A 23 17.85 10.66 -0.37
N HIS A 24 19.14 10.49 -0.67
CA HIS A 24 20.03 9.55 0.03
C HIS A 24 21.04 10.35 0.82
N TRP A 25 20.82 10.48 2.11
CA TRP A 25 21.66 11.30 2.99
C TRP A 25 23.00 10.63 3.26
N PHE A 26 24.08 11.40 3.25
CA PHE A 26 25.43 10.95 3.55
C PHE A 26 26.23 12.06 4.25
N GLN A 27 27.50 11.83 4.59
CA GLN A 27 28.31 12.73 5.42
C GLN A 27 27.62 13.05 6.76
N LYS A 28 27.11 12.02 7.43
CA LYS A 28 26.34 12.18 8.70
C LYS A 28 25.15 13.14 8.55
N GLY A 29 24.48 13.10 7.37
CA GLY A 29 23.33 13.93 7.07
C GLY A 29 23.62 15.34 6.58
N ASN A 30 24.90 15.69 6.31
CA ASN A 30 25.25 17.03 5.82
C ASN A 30 24.98 17.23 4.34
N CYS A 31 24.86 16.15 3.59
CA CYS A 31 24.55 16.15 2.16
C CYS A 31 23.58 15.04 1.83
N PHE A 32 22.96 15.12 0.67
CA PHE A 32 22.26 13.96 0.08
C PHE A 32 22.55 13.91 -1.41
N TRP A 33 22.46 12.71 -1.97
CA TRP A 33 22.47 12.50 -3.41
C TRP A 33 21.13 11.93 -3.87
N PHE A 34 20.81 12.14 -5.14
CA PHE A 34 19.62 11.56 -5.76
C PHE A 34 19.82 11.33 -7.24
N GLU A 35 19.10 10.37 -7.78
CA GLU A 35 19.02 10.06 -9.21
C GLU A 35 17.77 10.72 -9.79
N TYR A 36 17.90 11.34 -10.96
CA TYR A 36 16.76 11.97 -11.62
C TYR A 36 16.85 11.80 -13.13
N LYS A 37 15.73 11.36 -13.74
CA LYS A 37 15.64 11.14 -15.17
C LYS A 37 14.85 12.24 -15.85
N THR A 38 15.40 12.79 -16.93
CA THR A 38 14.76 13.77 -17.82
C THR A 38 14.84 13.30 -19.28
N SER A 39 14.35 14.12 -20.22
CA SER A 39 14.52 13.88 -21.66
C SER A 39 15.99 13.78 -22.09
N GLU A 40 16.90 14.31 -21.31
CA GLU A 40 18.35 14.25 -21.54
C GLU A 40 19.04 13.05 -20.87
N GLY A 41 18.26 12.11 -20.31
CA GLY A 41 18.73 10.90 -19.67
C GLY A 41 18.79 10.98 -18.17
N LYS A 42 19.56 10.07 -17.56
CA LYS A 42 19.73 9.98 -16.12
C LYS A 42 20.83 10.91 -15.64
N PHE A 43 20.56 11.56 -14.51
CA PHE A 43 21.51 12.39 -13.79
C PHE A 43 21.62 11.93 -12.35
N TRP A 44 22.79 12.10 -11.76
CA TRP A 44 23.03 11.93 -10.34
C TRP A 44 23.54 13.25 -9.78
N TYR A 45 22.85 13.74 -8.75
CA TYR A 45 23.16 15.03 -8.13
C TYR A 45 23.55 14.86 -6.67
N VAL A 46 24.38 15.79 -6.19
CA VAL A 46 24.66 15.98 -4.78
C VAL A 46 24.14 17.34 -4.36
N VAL A 47 23.41 17.38 -3.25
CA VAL A 47 22.91 18.62 -2.64
C VAL A 47 23.56 18.81 -1.29
N ASN A 48 24.13 19.99 -1.08
CA ASN A 48 24.64 20.45 0.22
C ASN A 48 23.69 21.54 0.73
N PRO A 49 22.82 21.25 1.73
CA PRO A 49 21.86 22.23 2.23
C PRO A 49 22.49 23.47 2.82
N SER A 50 23.57 23.34 3.60
CA SER A 50 24.23 24.46 4.25
C SER A 50 24.89 25.42 3.27
N ALA A 51 25.45 24.89 2.19
CA ALA A 51 26.06 25.67 1.11
C ALA A 51 25.04 26.12 0.05
N LYS A 52 23.79 25.65 0.13
CA LYS A 52 22.72 25.89 -0.87
C LYS A 52 23.18 25.52 -2.29
N ARG A 53 23.86 24.38 -2.42
CA ARG A 53 24.49 23.98 -3.67
C ARG A 53 23.97 22.63 -4.15
N LYS A 54 23.68 22.55 -5.44
CA LYS A 54 23.36 21.34 -6.17
C LYS A 54 24.34 21.18 -7.30
N GLU A 55 25.02 20.06 -7.38
CA GLU A 55 25.99 19.77 -8.44
C GLU A 55 25.91 18.32 -8.89
N LEU A 56 26.45 18.01 -10.05
CA LEU A 56 26.52 16.65 -10.56
C LEU A 56 27.48 15.82 -9.70
N LEU A 57 27.01 14.60 -9.32
CA LEU A 57 27.87 13.60 -8.69
C LEU A 57 28.91 13.08 -9.67
N PHE A 58 28.51 12.88 -10.94
CA PHE A 58 29.37 12.39 -12.03
C PHE A 58 29.35 13.36 -13.20
N ASP A 59 30.51 13.56 -13.85
CA ASP A 59 30.58 14.01 -15.23
C ASP A 59 30.16 12.80 -16.09
N ARG A 60 28.99 12.84 -16.68
CA ARG A 60 28.40 11.69 -17.37
C ARG A 60 29.20 11.24 -18.58
N GLU A 61 29.70 12.16 -19.36
CA GLU A 61 30.48 11.85 -20.57
C GLU A 61 31.82 11.20 -20.20
N ARG A 62 32.50 11.76 -19.20
CA ARG A 62 33.75 11.20 -18.69
C ARG A 62 33.52 9.81 -18.09
N MET A 63 32.46 9.62 -17.30
CA MET A 63 32.12 8.36 -16.74
C MET A 63 31.81 7.30 -17.81
N ALA A 64 31.03 7.66 -18.82
CA ALA A 64 30.72 6.76 -19.94
C ALA A 64 32.01 6.32 -20.66
N SER A 65 32.92 7.26 -20.91
CA SER A 65 34.20 6.97 -21.54
C SER A 65 35.07 6.03 -20.72
N GLN A 66 35.19 6.29 -19.42
CA GLN A 66 36.00 5.45 -18.51
C GLN A 66 35.41 4.05 -18.35
N LEU A 67 34.09 3.92 -18.21
CA LEU A 67 33.41 2.63 -18.09
C LEU A 67 33.51 1.83 -19.39
N THR A 68 33.37 2.48 -20.54
CA THR A 68 33.53 1.83 -21.85
C THR A 68 34.93 1.25 -22.02
N GLU A 69 35.95 1.99 -21.62
CA GLU A 69 37.35 1.54 -21.70
C GLU A 69 37.60 0.33 -20.79
N ILE A 70 37.09 0.36 -19.55
CA ILE A 70 37.33 -0.70 -18.56
C ILE A 70 36.51 -1.96 -18.84
N VAL A 71 35.22 -1.78 -19.11
CA VAL A 71 34.26 -2.90 -19.28
C VAL A 71 34.30 -3.48 -20.70
N GLN A 72 34.75 -2.68 -21.68
CA GLN A 72 34.80 -3.05 -23.11
C GLN A 72 33.42 -3.25 -23.75
N ASP A 73 32.39 -2.61 -23.17
CA ASP A 73 31.07 -2.43 -23.77
C ASP A 73 30.85 -0.95 -24.09
N PRO A 74 30.12 -0.59 -25.13
CA PRO A 74 29.81 0.80 -25.42
C PRO A 74 28.75 1.33 -24.46
N PHE A 75 29.05 2.36 -23.71
CA PHE A 75 28.12 3.05 -22.83
C PHE A 75 27.89 4.48 -23.26
N GLU A 76 26.66 4.92 -23.16
CA GLU A 76 26.25 6.28 -23.47
C GLU A 76 26.12 7.11 -22.19
N ALA A 77 26.52 8.39 -22.28
CA ALA A 77 26.42 9.33 -21.16
C ALA A 77 24.98 9.51 -20.63
N ARG A 78 23.99 9.36 -21.50
CA ARG A 78 22.56 9.51 -21.15
C ARG A 78 21.97 8.32 -20.38
N GLN A 79 22.61 7.16 -20.48
CA GLN A 79 22.15 5.90 -19.88
C GLN A 79 23.32 5.15 -19.24
N LEU A 80 23.95 5.77 -18.24
CA LEU A 80 25.04 5.12 -17.53
C LEU A 80 24.56 3.86 -16.81
N PRO A 81 25.31 2.75 -16.91
CA PRO A 81 24.89 1.46 -16.36
C PRO A 81 25.24 1.30 -14.87
N ILE A 82 25.10 2.36 -14.10
CA ILE A 82 25.47 2.38 -12.68
C ILE A 82 24.40 1.66 -11.88
N ALA A 83 24.80 0.64 -11.12
CA ALA A 83 23.93 -0.12 -10.24
C ALA A 83 24.49 -0.20 -8.82
N ASP A 84 23.62 -0.34 -7.82
CA ASP A 84 23.98 -0.43 -6.41
C ASP A 84 24.86 0.69 -5.91
N LEU A 85 24.53 1.92 -6.31
CA LEU A 85 25.27 3.11 -5.90
C LEU A 85 25.06 3.37 -4.40
N LYS A 86 26.17 3.46 -3.65
CA LYS A 86 26.17 3.69 -2.21
C LYS A 86 27.25 4.69 -1.83
N ALA A 87 26.92 5.59 -0.90
CA ALA A 87 27.90 6.45 -0.26
C ALA A 87 28.59 5.68 0.87
N GLY A 88 29.92 5.82 0.96
CA GLY A 88 30.69 5.27 2.07
C GLY A 88 30.54 6.11 3.35
N GLU A 89 30.89 5.52 4.49
CA GLU A 89 30.87 6.20 5.79
C GLU A 89 31.86 7.37 5.88
N ASP A 90 32.89 7.38 5.03
CA ASP A 90 33.84 8.48 4.94
C ASP A 90 33.24 9.78 4.37
N GLY A 91 32.01 9.71 3.85
CA GLY A 91 31.34 10.85 3.22
C GLY A 91 31.97 11.34 1.92
N ARG A 92 32.92 10.60 1.36
CA ARG A 92 33.69 10.96 0.17
C ARG A 92 33.57 9.93 -0.94
N THR A 93 33.59 8.67 -0.58
CA THR A 93 33.70 7.54 -1.51
C THR A 93 32.33 6.96 -1.80
N PHE A 94 32.04 6.81 -3.09
CA PHE A 94 30.87 6.09 -3.58
C PHE A 94 31.31 4.76 -4.19
N THR A 95 30.53 3.73 -4.00
CA THR A 95 30.76 2.43 -4.63
C THR A 95 29.57 2.06 -5.50
N PHE A 96 29.83 1.40 -6.60
CA PHE A 96 28.79 0.89 -7.49
C PHE A 96 29.31 -0.28 -8.32
N LYS A 97 28.42 -0.95 -9.01
CA LYS A 97 28.76 -2.02 -9.94
C LYS A 97 28.23 -1.72 -11.34
N VAL A 98 28.85 -2.36 -12.32
CA VAL A 98 28.41 -2.37 -13.72
C VAL A 98 28.38 -3.83 -14.17
N VAL A 99 27.27 -4.24 -14.78
CA VAL A 99 27.13 -5.58 -15.38
C VAL A 99 27.31 -5.46 -16.88
N SER A 100 28.25 -6.20 -17.45
CA SER A 100 28.50 -6.22 -18.90
C SER A 100 27.44 -7.03 -19.65
N LYS A 101 27.38 -6.85 -20.97
CA LYS A 101 26.52 -7.66 -21.84
C LYS A 101 26.81 -9.15 -21.75
N ALA A 102 28.07 -9.53 -21.46
CA ALA A 102 28.50 -10.89 -21.24
C ALA A 102 28.24 -11.41 -19.82
N ASP A 103 27.45 -10.65 -19.02
CA ASP A 103 27.04 -11.00 -17.66
C ASP A 103 28.19 -11.00 -16.62
N SER A 104 29.28 -10.30 -16.93
CA SER A 104 30.40 -10.10 -15.98
C SER A 104 30.13 -8.84 -15.14
N THR A 105 30.43 -8.93 -13.84
CA THR A 105 30.23 -7.80 -12.91
C THR A 105 31.56 -7.11 -12.62
N PHE A 106 31.56 -5.80 -12.78
CA PHE A 106 32.70 -4.92 -12.50
C PHE A 106 32.36 -4.03 -11.31
N TYR A 107 33.26 -3.94 -10.35
CA TYR A 107 33.09 -3.12 -9.15
C TYR A 107 33.96 -1.88 -9.19
N PHE A 108 33.40 -0.76 -8.73
CA PHE A 108 34.06 0.54 -8.80
C PHE A 108 33.97 1.29 -7.48
N SER A 109 34.98 2.10 -7.22
CA SER A 109 35.02 3.11 -6.19
C SER A 109 35.22 4.47 -6.85
N TYR A 110 34.48 5.45 -6.40
CA TYR A 110 34.53 6.82 -6.94
C TYR A 110 34.73 7.81 -5.80
N ASP A 111 35.86 8.55 -5.83
CA ASP A 111 36.12 9.60 -4.87
C ASP A 111 35.46 10.88 -5.36
N TYR A 112 34.38 11.29 -4.69
CA TYR A 112 33.58 12.43 -5.13
C TYR A 112 34.39 13.76 -5.17
N PRO A 113 35.17 14.12 -4.11
CA PRO A 113 35.90 15.37 -4.13
C PRO A 113 36.97 15.47 -5.26
N SER A 114 37.69 14.39 -5.52
CA SER A 114 38.73 14.37 -6.56
C SER A 114 38.21 13.92 -7.94
N ARG A 115 36.98 13.42 -8.01
CA ARG A 115 36.37 12.88 -9.25
C ARG A 115 37.14 11.68 -9.82
N LYS A 116 37.87 10.95 -8.99
CA LYS A 116 38.68 9.82 -9.42
C LYS A 116 37.89 8.51 -9.34
N LEU A 117 37.78 7.81 -10.48
CA LEU A 117 37.24 6.46 -10.59
C LEU A 117 38.32 5.41 -10.41
N THR A 118 38.07 4.40 -9.61
CA THR A 118 38.97 3.28 -9.41
C THR A 118 38.22 1.98 -9.68
N HIS A 119 38.78 1.12 -10.55
CA HIS A 119 38.25 -0.22 -10.78
C HIS A 119 38.76 -1.13 -9.66
N LEU A 120 37.83 -1.73 -8.91
CA LEU A 120 38.14 -2.66 -7.83
C LEU A 120 38.29 -4.08 -8.39
N LYS A 121 39.46 -4.36 -8.97
CA LYS A 121 39.73 -5.61 -9.72
C LYS A 121 39.65 -6.88 -8.89
N ASP A 122 39.99 -6.77 -7.60
CA ASP A 122 40.06 -7.93 -6.70
C ASP A 122 38.79 -8.14 -5.88
N LYS A 123 37.81 -7.26 -6.02
CA LYS A 123 36.54 -7.40 -5.29
C LYS A 123 35.70 -8.52 -5.91
N LYS A 124 35.41 -9.52 -5.10
CA LYS A 124 34.51 -10.61 -5.48
C LYS A 124 33.09 -10.21 -5.22
N LYS A 125 32.17 -10.78 -6.01
CA LYS A 125 30.74 -10.65 -5.77
C LYS A 125 30.43 -11.07 -4.34
N GLU A 126 29.79 -10.21 -3.55
CA GLU A 126 29.27 -10.57 -2.25
C GLU A 126 28.22 -11.67 -2.44
N LEU A 127 28.26 -12.67 -1.55
CA LEU A 127 27.25 -13.69 -1.53
C LEU A 127 25.90 -13.05 -1.17
N ASP A 128 24.84 -13.41 -1.89
CA ASP A 128 23.52 -12.94 -1.59
C ASP A 128 23.12 -13.31 -0.16
N LYS A 129 22.45 -12.40 0.53
CA LYS A 129 21.83 -12.71 1.82
C LYS A 129 20.51 -13.42 1.53
N PRO A 130 20.34 -14.67 2.00
CA PRO A 130 19.08 -15.37 1.86
C PRO A 130 17.96 -14.62 2.56
N ASP A 131 16.81 -14.52 1.92
CA ASP A 131 15.62 -13.85 2.46
C ASP A 131 15.01 -14.58 3.67
N TRP A 132 15.32 -15.87 3.87
CA TRP A 132 14.83 -16.66 4.98
C TRP A 132 15.58 -16.38 6.31
N ALA A 133 16.70 -15.67 6.30
CA ALA A 133 17.58 -15.54 7.45
C ALA A 133 17.14 -14.41 8.39
N SER A 134 16.94 -14.72 9.67
CA SER A 134 16.76 -13.72 10.74
C SER A 134 17.98 -13.77 11.66
N VAL A 135 18.94 -12.87 11.44
CA VAL A 135 20.21 -12.83 12.16
C VAL A 135 20.02 -12.16 13.51
N SER A 136 20.56 -12.75 14.57
CA SER A 136 20.52 -12.15 15.92
C SER A 136 21.32 -10.84 15.97
N PRO A 137 20.97 -9.90 16.89
CA PRO A 137 21.70 -8.64 17.02
C PRO A 137 23.21 -8.79 17.26
N ASP A 138 23.63 -9.84 17.98
CA ASP A 138 25.04 -10.14 18.22
C ASP A 138 25.73 -10.82 17.02
N GLY A 139 24.99 -11.12 15.95
CA GLY A 139 25.50 -11.75 14.74
C GLY A 139 25.93 -13.21 14.89
N GLN A 140 25.54 -13.90 15.97
CA GLN A 140 26.02 -15.25 16.25
C GLN A 140 25.09 -16.38 15.81
N ARG A 141 23.81 -16.08 15.66
CA ARG A 141 22.79 -17.08 15.33
C ARG A 141 21.83 -16.57 14.28
N VAL A 142 21.26 -17.52 13.52
CA VAL A 142 20.27 -17.22 12.48
C VAL A 142 19.06 -18.12 12.69
N ILE A 143 17.89 -17.52 12.86
CA ILE A 143 16.62 -18.23 12.96
C ILE A 143 15.93 -18.27 11.59
N TYR A 144 15.26 -19.38 11.32
CA TYR A 144 14.49 -19.62 10.11
C TYR A 144 13.49 -20.76 10.35
N ALA A 145 12.55 -20.93 9.42
CA ALA A 145 11.65 -22.06 9.43
C ALA A 145 12.08 -23.11 8.39
N LYS A 146 11.82 -24.36 8.70
CA LYS A 146 12.02 -25.49 7.80
C LYS A 146 11.03 -26.59 8.18
N ASP A 147 10.38 -27.17 7.19
CA ASP A 147 9.35 -28.19 7.41
C ASP A 147 8.30 -27.80 8.45
N CYS A 148 7.87 -26.55 8.41
CA CYS A 148 6.88 -25.96 9.30
C CYS A 148 7.33 -25.81 10.77
N ASP A 149 8.58 -26.08 11.08
CA ASP A 149 9.16 -25.90 12.41
C ASP A 149 10.20 -24.81 12.46
N LEU A 150 10.51 -24.37 13.66
CA LEU A 150 11.51 -23.34 13.93
C LEU A 150 12.87 -23.98 14.14
N TYR A 151 13.86 -23.42 13.46
CA TYR A 151 15.26 -23.84 13.52
C TYR A 151 16.18 -22.64 13.73
N TYR A 152 17.40 -22.91 14.20
CA TYR A 152 18.47 -21.94 14.10
C TYR A 152 19.78 -22.62 13.67
N MET A 153 20.70 -21.83 13.14
CA MET A 153 22.07 -22.24 12.87
C MET A 153 23.04 -21.20 13.39
N SER A 154 24.29 -21.61 13.58
CA SER A 154 25.37 -20.67 13.90
C SER A 154 25.69 -19.78 12.70
N ILE A 155 26.35 -18.64 12.96
CA ILE A 155 26.79 -17.75 11.88
C ILE A 155 27.78 -18.46 10.94
N ALA A 156 28.60 -19.37 11.46
CA ALA A 156 29.54 -20.17 10.66
C ALA A 156 28.79 -21.08 9.66
N ASP A 157 27.75 -21.75 10.11
CA ASP A 157 26.90 -22.57 9.26
C ASP A 157 26.09 -21.72 8.28
N TYR A 158 25.68 -20.53 8.69
CA TYR A 158 25.01 -19.56 7.81
C TYR A 158 25.91 -19.13 6.64
N GLN A 159 27.20 -18.92 6.88
CA GLN A 159 28.15 -18.62 5.81
C GLN A 159 28.29 -19.79 4.82
N LYS A 160 28.24 -21.03 5.31
CA LYS A 160 28.17 -22.21 4.43
C LYS A 160 26.89 -22.19 3.59
N ALA A 161 25.74 -21.92 4.20
CA ALA A 161 24.45 -21.86 3.50
C ALA A 161 24.40 -20.76 2.44
N ARG A 162 25.04 -19.62 2.67
CA ARG A 162 25.16 -18.56 1.67
C ARG A 162 25.92 -18.98 0.44
N LYS A 163 26.92 -19.86 0.59
CA LYS A 163 27.70 -20.41 -0.52
C LYS A 163 26.96 -21.54 -1.23
N ASP A 164 26.35 -22.44 -0.46
CA ASP A 164 25.59 -23.58 -0.95
C ASP A 164 24.53 -23.97 0.09
N GLU A 165 23.28 -23.70 -0.21
CA GLU A 165 22.16 -24.03 0.69
C GLU A 165 22.03 -25.52 0.97
N LYS A 166 22.55 -26.37 0.10
CA LYS A 166 22.52 -27.84 0.21
C LYS A 166 23.76 -28.44 0.85
N ASP A 167 24.67 -27.63 1.37
CA ASP A 167 25.89 -28.11 2.04
C ASP A 167 25.49 -29.03 3.20
N SER A 168 25.93 -30.30 3.11
CA SER A 168 25.58 -31.34 4.07
C SER A 168 26.29 -31.20 5.43
N THR A 169 27.27 -30.30 5.53
CA THR A 169 28.00 -30.05 6.78
C THR A 169 27.33 -29.01 7.67
N ILE A 170 26.25 -28.37 7.19
CA ILE A 170 25.49 -27.39 7.97
C ILE A 170 24.78 -28.10 9.11
N VAL A 171 24.99 -27.60 10.33
CA VAL A 171 24.29 -28.09 11.52
C VAL A 171 23.08 -27.20 11.78
N GLU A 172 21.91 -27.81 11.75
CA GLU A 172 20.65 -27.14 12.03
C GLU A 172 20.11 -27.60 13.38
N VAL A 173 19.79 -26.65 14.26
CA VAL A 173 19.23 -26.96 15.58
C VAL A 173 17.72 -26.73 15.53
N ARG A 174 16.96 -27.79 15.78
CA ARG A 174 15.49 -27.74 15.78
C ARG A 174 14.97 -27.26 17.12
N LEU A 175 14.17 -26.20 17.11
CA LEU A 175 13.57 -25.61 18.33
C LEU A 175 12.15 -26.12 18.59
N THR A 176 11.40 -26.54 17.57
CA THR A 176 10.04 -27.05 17.69
C THR A 176 9.85 -28.35 16.93
N THR A 177 8.85 -29.14 17.32
CA THR A 177 8.52 -30.43 16.69
C THR A 177 7.04 -30.57 16.34
N ASP A 178 6.23 -29.56 16.62
CA ASP A 178 4.77 -29.59 16.48
C ASP A 178 4.24 -28.83 15.25
N GLY A 179 5.13 -28.34 14.37
CA GLY A 179 4.74 -27.60 13.19
C GLY A 179 4.02 -28.45 12.14
N THR A 180 2.95 -27.90 11.61
CA THR A 180 2.17 -28.45 10.48
C THR A 180 1.86 -27.32 9.50
N PRO A 181 1.42 -27.61 8.26
CA PRO A 181 1.05 -26.56 7.32
C PRO A 181 0.00 -25.58 7.84
N ASP A 182 -0.91 -26.02 8.70
CA ASP A 182 -1.99 -25.20 9.24
C ASP A 182 -1.69 -24.65 10.65
N PHE A 183 -0.59 -25.07 11.25
CA PHE A 183 -0.14 -24.61 12.57
C PHE A 183 1.39 -24.70 12.62
N GLY A 184 2.05 -23.75 11.96
CA GLY A 184 3.49 -23.84 11.81
C GLY A 184 4.19 -22.51 11.67
N TYR A 185 5.50 -22.62 11.59
CA TYR A 185 6.42 -21.48 11.42
C TYR A 185 6.75 -21.30 9.95
N GLY A 186 6.93 -20.03 9.54
CA GLY A 186 7.26 -19.72 8.15
C GLY A 186 6.13 -19.98 7.16
N ILE A 187 4.88 -19.98 7.64
CA ILE A 187 3.69 -20.14 6.81
C ILE A 187 3.18 -18.73 6.48
N PRO A 188 3.31 -18.27 5.22
CA PRO A 188 2.76 -16.97 4.82
C PRO A 188 1.23 -16.98 4.92
N TYR A 189 0.66 -15.83 5.29
CA TYR A 189 -0.77 -15.64 5.26
C TYR A 189 -1.28 -15.69 3.80
N SER A 190 -2.42 -16.32 3.57
CA SER A 190 -3.06 -16.45 2.24
C SER A 190 -2.23 -17.21 1.19
N THR A 191 -1.46 -18.20 1.60
CA THR A 191 -0.67 -19.00 0.68
C THR A 191 -1.51 -20.09 0.01
N LEU A 192 -1.28 -20.25 -1.30
CA LEU A 192 -1.85 -21.35 -2.09
C LEU A 192 -1.13 -22.66 -1.76
N ASN A 193 -1.88 -23.76 -1.71
CA ASN A 193 -1.35 -25.11 -1.55
C ASN A 193 -0.37 -25.23 -0.36
N THR A 194 -0.81 -24.79 0.83
CA THR A 194 0.04 -24.74 2.04
C THR A 194 0.62 -26.09 2.43
N ASP A 195 -0.02 -27.20 2.05
CA ASP A 195 0.48 -28.56 2.26
C ASP A 195 1.84 -28.82 1.59
N THR A 196 2.18 -28.05 0.57
CA THR A 196 3.48 -28.16 -0.12
C THR A 196 4.61 -27.37 0.56
N LEU A 197 4.32 -26.61 1.62
CA LEU A 197 5.31 -25.76 2.28
C LEU A 197 6.29 -26.51 3.16
N CYS A 198 5.91 -27.69 3.67
CA CYS A 198 6.80 -28.55 4.44
C CYS A 198 7.67 -29.43 3.51
N ASN A 199 8.54 -28.78 2.73
CA ASN A 199 9.28 -29.41 1.61
C ASN A 199 10.80 -29.40 1.77
N GLY A 200 11.31 -29.19 2.98
CA GLY A 200 12.73 -29.15 3.27
C GLY A 200 13.45 -27.85 2.94
N LYS A 201 12.76 -26.88 2.35
CA LYS A 201 13.33 -25.55 2.06
C LYS A 201 13.27 -24.65 3.28
N ARG A 202 14.31 -23.83 3.47
CA ARG A 202 14.34 -22.81 4.52
C ARG A 202 13.41 -21.66 4.14
N ARG A 203 12.69 -21.12 5.14
CA ARG A 203 11.71 -20.03 4.97
C ARG A 203 11.86 -18.99 6.06
N GLU A 204 11.48 -17.77 5.75
CA GLU A 204 11.46 -16.66 6.70
C GLU A 204 10.44 -16.90 7.81
N VAL A 205 10.81 -16.52 9.03
CA VAL A 205 9.91 -16.46 10.19
C VAL A 205 9.71 -15.00 10.58
N TRP A 206 8.46 -14.60 10.70
CA TRP A 206 8.10 -13.28 11.21
C TRP A 206 8.26 -13.27 12.73
N GLY A 207 9.28 -12.58 13.21
CA GLY A 207 9.55 -12.50 14.63
C GLY A 207 10.67 -11.51 14.93
N TYR A 208 10.91 -11.33 16.22
CA TYR A 208 11.79 -10.27 16.72
C TYR A 208 12.77 -10.82 17.76
N TRP A 209 14.05 -10.54 17.57
CA TRP A 209 15.09 -10.81 18.54
C TRP A 209 15.07 -9.79 19.67
N SER A 210 15.35 -10.22 20.90
CA SER A 210 15.66 -9.29 21.98
C SER A 210 17.03 -8.63 21.74
N PRO A 211 17.27 -7.41 22.29
CA PRO A 211 18.55 -6.71 22.09
C PRO A 211 19.77 -7.49 22.55
N ASP A 212 19.63 -8.33 23.57
CA ASP A 212 20.69 -9.19 24.12
C ASP A 212 20.84 -10.54 23.37
N SER A 213 20.08 -10.75 22.29
CA SER A 213 20.08 -11.96 21.47
C SER A 213 19.67 -13.26 22.20
N LYS A 214 19.07 -13.14 23.40
CA LYS A 214 18.64 -14.33 24.17
C LYS A 214 17.27 -14.84 23.76
N TYR A 215 16.36 -13.94 23.42
CA TYR A 215 14.95 -14.26 23.18
C TYR A 215 14.54 -13.93 21.75
N PHE A 216 13.61 -14.73 21.26
CA PHE A 216 12.95 -14.50 19.97
C PHE A 216 11.43 -14.60 20.18
N ALA A 217 10.71 -13.53 19.87
CA ALA A 217 9.25 -13.47 19.99
C ALA A 217 8.59 -13.60 18.62
N THR A 218 7.58 -14.45 18.51
CA THR A 218 6.83 -14.66 17.27
C THR A 218 5.38 -14.98 17.54
N ILE A 219 4.51 -14.62 16.60
CA ILE A 219 3.10 -14.95 16.62
C ILE A 219 2.83 -16.03 15.57
N ILE A 220 2.12 -17.08 15.98
CA ILE A 220 1.71 -18.18 15.13
C ILE A 220 0.19 -18.13 14.97
N ALA A 221 -0.26 -18.28 13.73
CA ALA A 221 -1.68 -18.43 13.43
C ALA A 221 -2.04 -19.91 13.32
N ASP A 222 -2.93 -20.38 14.20
CA ASP A 222 -3.52 -21.71 14.10
C ASP A 222 -4.72 -21.65 13.15
N GLN A 223 -4.56 -22.20 11.95
CA GLN A 223 -5.57 -22.18 10.90
C GLN A 223 -6.26 -23.54 10.69
N ARG A 224 -6.09 -24.49 11.61
CA ARG A 224 -6.62 -25.84 11.46
C ARG A 224 -8.14 -25.88 11.28
N ASN A 225 -8.85 -24.92 11.87
CA ASN A 225 -10.32 -24.84 11.80
C ASN A 225 -10.83 -23.90 10.69
N VAL A 226 -9.95 -23.25 9.93
CA VAL A 226 -10.32 -22.40 8.81
C VAL A 226 -10.63 -23.26 7.60
N LYS A 227 -11.77 -23.01 6.95
CA LYS A 227 -12.19 -23.78 5.78
C LYS A 227 -11.46 -23.35 4.53
N PRO A 228 -11.20 -24.26 3.58
CA PRO A 228 -10.56 -23.94 2.33
C PRO A 228 -11.51 -23.45 1.24
N LEU A 229 -10.96 -22.75 0.26
CA LEU A 229 -11.55 -22.53 -1.05
C LEU A 229 -10.62 -23.10 -2.13
N TRP A 230 -11.16 -23.16 -3.36
CA TRP A 230 -10.47 -23.75 -4.51
C TRP A 230 -10.69 -22.92 -5.76
N VAL A 231 -9.65 -22.87 -6.60
CA VAL A 231 -9.77 -22.45 -7.99
C VAL A 231 -9.08 -23.49 -8.86
N ILE A 232 -9.56 -23.61 -10.10
CA ILE A 232 -8.99 -24.55 -11.06
C ILE A 232 -8.27 -23.74 -12.13
N ASN A 233 -6.95 -23.95 -12.27
CA ASN A 233 -6.19 -23.41 -13.38
C ASN A 233 -6.41 -24.29 -14.61
N SER A 234 -7.39 -23.91 -15.43
CA SER A 234 -7.83 -24.69 -16.56
C SER A 234 -6.84 -24.75 -17.72
N ILE A 235 -5.94 -23.75 -17.81
CA ILE A 235 -4.94 -23.67 -18.88
C ILE A 235 -3.57 -24.21 -18.48
N ALA A 236 -3.45 -24.76 -17.27
CA ALA A 236 -2.21 -25.41 -16.84
C ALA A 236 -1.90 -26.64 -17.71
N GLU A 237 -0.62 -26.82 -18.05
CA GLU A 237 -0.15 -27.93 -18.85
C GLU A 237 0.63 -28.92 -17.98
N PRO A 238 0.55 -30.23 -18.24
CA PRO A 238 -0.23 -30.92 -19.29
C PRO A 238 -1.71 -31.15 -18.90
N ARG A 239 -2.12 -30.79 -17.71
CA ARG A 239 -3.50 -30.97 -17.21
C ARG A 239 -3.94 -29.81 -16.37
N PRO A 240 -5.25 -29.49 -16.32
CA PRO A 240 -5.77 -28.54 -15.33
C PRO A 240 -5.36 -28.90 -13.92
N THR A 241 -5.02 -27.90 -13.12
CA THR A 241 -4.57 -28.08 -11.74
C THR A 241 -5.52 -27.43 -10.76
N LEU A 242 -5.64 -28.05 -9.56
CA LEU A 242 -6.40 -27.52 -8.46
C LEU A 242 -5.50 -26.69 -7.55
N GLU A 243 -5.92 -25.48 -7.21
CA GLU A 243 -5.29 -24.67 -6.17
C GLU A 243 -6.20 -24.60 -4.97
N THR A 244 -5.66 -24.94 -3.80
CA THR A 244 -6.37 -24.95 -2.51
C THR A 244 -5.77 -23.90 -1.59
N TYR A 245 -6.61 -23.15 -0.89
CA TYR A 245 -6.17 -22.14 0.08
C TYR A 245 -7.18 -21.97 1.22
N LYS A 246 -6.68 -21.64 2.41
CA LYS A 246 -7.53 -21.30 3.54
C LYS A 246 -8.18 -19.95 3.28
N TYR A 247 -9.47 -19.85 3.58
CA TYR A 247 -10.21 -18.62 3.29
C TYR A 247 -11.32 -18.42 4.34
N GLU A 248 -11.17 -17.34 5.11
CA GLU A 248 -12.13 -16.95 6.13
C GLU A 248 -13.31 -16.24 5.50
N MET A 249 -14.52 -16.71 5.76
CA MET A 249 -15.75 -16.06 5.31
C MET A 249 -16.49 -15.40 6.45
N PRO A 250 -17.26 -14.32 6.20
CA PRO A 250 -17.98 -13.61 7.24
C PRO A 250 -18.98 -14.52 7.98
N GLY A 251 -19.08 -14.31 9.29
CA GLY A 251 -20.01 -15.04 10.13
C GLY A 251 -19.60 -16.46 10.48
N GLU A 252 -18.55 -17.01 9.89
CA GLU A 252 -18.11 -18.37 10.16
C GLU A 252 -17.52 -18.51 11.58
N THR A 253 -17.63 -19.72 12.13
CA THR A 253 -17.07 -20.03 13.45
C THR A 253 -15.62 -20.46 13.41
N GLY A 254 -15.17 -21.07 12.31
CA GLY A 254 -13.80 -21.55 12.13
C GLY A 254 -12.88 -20.40 11.73
N MET A 255 -12.20 -19.80 12.72
CA MET A 255 -11.28 -18.66 12.52
C MET A 255 -9.88 -19.02 12.96
N PRO A 256 -8.86 -18.30 12.47
CA PRO A 256 -7.51 -18.46 13.01
C PRO A 256 -7.45 -18.08 14.48
N GLU A 257 -6.66 -18.85 15.24
CA GLU A 257 -6.32 -18.52 16.61
C GLU A 257 -4.84 -18.11 16.66
N TYR A 258 -4.53 -16.99 17.30
CA TYR A 258 -3.19 -16.45 17.33
C TYR A 258 -2.52 -16.76 18.67
N HIS A 259 -1.28 -17.27 18.60
CA HIS A 259 -0.47 -17.62 19.76
C HIS A 259 0.82 -16.81 19.74
N LEU A 260 1.14 -16.21 20.89
CA LEU A 260 2.41 -15.50 21.08
C LEU A 260 3.39 -16.41 21.81
N TYR A 261 4.50 -16.73 21.15
CA TYR A 261 5.57 -17.55 21.73
C TYR A 261 6.83 -16.73 21.95
N LEU A 262 7.44 -16.94 23.11
CA LEU A 262 8.76 -16.42 23.43
C LEU A 262 9.74 -17.59 23.54
N PHE A 263 10.77 -17.59 22.70
CA PHE A 263 11.82 -18.61 22.70
C PHE A 263 13.04 -18.11 23.46
N ASP A 264 13.53 -18.91 24.40
CA ASP A 264 14.90 -18.81 24.89
C ASP A 264 15.76 -19.64 23.94
N VAL A 265 16.46 -18.98 23.02
CA VAL A 265 17.15 -19.68 21.92
C VAL A 265 18.33 -20.51 22.42
N GLN A 266 19.06 -20.02 23.43
CA GLN A 266 20.18 -20.74 23.99
C GLN A 266 19.73 -21.98 24.77
N ALA A 267 18.69 -21.85 25.59
CA ALA A 267 18.14 -22.97 26.36
C ALA A 267 17.32 -23.93 25.51
N GLY A 268 16.88 -23.51 24.33
CA GLY A 268 16.02 -24.30 23.45
C GLY A 268 14.61 -24.48 23.97
N THR A 269 14.11 -23.56 24.78
CA THR A 269 12.80 -23.62 25.42
C THR A 269 11.83 -22.60 24.82
N ARG A 270 10.54 -22.93 24.88
CA ARG A 270 9.45 -22.09 24.39
C ARG A 270 8.46 -21.83 25.52
N LYS A 271 8.03 -20.58 25.64
CA LYS A 271 6.95 -20.17 26.54
C LYS A 271 5.82 -19.55 25.72
N GLU A 272 4.59 -20.04 25.91
CA GLU A 272 3.41 -19.37 25.40
C GLU A 272 2.98 -18.25 26.37
N ILE A 273 2.87 -17.04 25.85
CA ILE A 273 2.40 -15.89 26.61
C ILE A 273 0.86 -15.83 26.48
N LYS A 274 0.16 -15.76 27.61
CA LYS A 274 -1.29 -15.67 27.66
C LYS A 274 -1.76 -14.29 27.19
N THR A 275 -2.60 -14.28 26.17
CA THR A 275 -3.09 -13.03 25.53
C THR A 275 -4.61 -12.95 25.48
N ALA A 276 -5.32 -14.00 25.83
CA ALA A 276 -6.75 -14.15 25.61
C ALA A 276 -7.60 -13.12 26.36
N ALA A 277 -8.52 -12.49 25.65
CA ALA A 277 -9.59 -11.67 26.21
C ALA A 277 -10.92 -11.91 25.49
N TRP A 278 -10.90 -12.02 24.17
CA TRP A 278 -12.10 -12.13 23.36
C TRP A 278 -12.00 -13.29 22.36
N LYS A 279 -13.12 -13.89 22.05
CA LYS A 279 -13.17 -14.94 21.03
C LYS A 279 -12.79 -14.38 19.67
N ASN A 280 -11.96 -15.11 18.95
CA ASN A 280 -11.46 -14.76 17.62
C ASN A 280 -10.74 -13.40 17.57
N GLN A 281 -10.09 -13.04 18.66
CA GLN A 281 -9.26 -11.82 18.71
C GLN A 281 -8.03 -11.95 17.80
N SER A 282 -7.48 -10.79 17.40
CA SER A 282 -6.18 -10.71 16.79
C SER A 282 -5.18 -10.03 17.73
N ILE A 283 -3.89 -10.33 17.55
CA ILE A 283 -2.80 -9.72 18.29
C ILE A 283 -1.70 -9.32 17.31
N ASP A 284 -1.10 -8.15 17.56
CA ASP A 284 0.01 -7.63 16.77
C ASP A 284 1.09 -7.10 17.70
N LEU A 285 2.35 -7.51 17.47
CA LEU A 285 3.49 -6.96 18.17
C LEU A 285 3.78 -5.56 17.66
N GLU A 286 3.96 -4.61 18.59
CA GLU A 286 4.30 -3.24 18.25
C GLU A 286 5.81 -3.10 18.09
N GLY A 287 6.27 -3.17 16.85
CA GLY A 287 7.64 -2.87 16.50
C GLY A 287 7.91 -1.38 16.61
N LYS A 288 9.13 -1.00 17.01
CA LYS A 288 9.55 0.39 16.94
C LYS A 288 9.40 0.86 15.50
N PRO A 289 8.68 1.96 15.23
CA PRO A 289 8.61 2.53 13.90
C PRO A 289 10.02 2.76 13.36
N PHE A 290 10.23 2.43 12.09
CA PHE A 290 11.53 2.62 11.48
C PHE A 290 11.93 4.09 11.59
N GLU A 291 13.04 4.34 12.27
CA GLU A 291 13.67 5.64 12.17
C GLU A 291 14.12 5.82 10.72
N GLN A 292 13.82 6.98 10.16
CA GLN A 292 14.27 7.28 8.82
C GLN A 292 15.79 7.40 8.83
N LYS A 293 16.45 6.38 8.32
CA LYS A 293 17.89 6.34 8.15
C LYS A 293 18.24 6.50 6.69
N GLN A 294 19.52 6.58 6.40
CA GLN A 294 19.99 6.51 5.02
C GLN A 294 19.45 5.23 4.39
N ARG A 295 18.86 5.33 3.21
CA ARG A 295 18.11 4.24 2.59
C ARG A 295 18.94 2.99 2.28
N ASP A 296 20.26 3.17 2.21
CA ASP A 296 21.20 2.08 1.91
C ASP A 296 21.52 1.21 3.14
N MET A 297 20.98 1.57 4.30
CA MET A 297 21.21 0.84 5.55
C MET A 297 20.07 -0.13 5.84
N GLU A 298 20.43 -1.32 6.30
CA GLU A 298 19.46 -2.33 6.75
C GLU A 298 18.77 -1.85 8.03
N LEU A 299 17.44 -1.86 8.04
CA LEU A 299 16.63 -1.52 9.20
C LEU A 299 16.20 -2.82 9.89
N ILE A 300 16.60 -2.96 11.16
CA ILE A 300 16.23 -4.11 11.97
C ILE A 300 15.06 -3.73 12.87
N PRO A 301 13.87 -4.32 12.69
CA PRO A 301 12.72 -4.06 13.55
C PRO A 301 13.01 -4.47 15.00
N ARG A 302 12.55 -3.68 15.97
CA ARG A 302 12.71 -3.94 17.41
C ARG A 302 11.37 -3.79 18.10
N ILE A 303 11.04 -4.74 18.96
CA ILE A 303 9.85 -4.64 19.82
C ILE A 303 10.20 -4.27 21.27
N TRP A 304 11.39 -4.63 21.76
CA TRP A 304 11.87 -4.17 23.07
C TRP A 304 12.29 -2.72 22.94
N GLN A 305 11.46 -1.82 23.44
CA GLN A 305 11.69 -0.39 23.33
C GLN A 305 11.32 0.31 24.64
N GLY A 306 12.08 1.34 24.97
CA GLY A 306 11.89 2.11 26.20
C GLY A 306 12.41 1.44 27.45
N ASP A 307 12.24 0.13 27.59
CA ASP A 307 12.71 -0.71 28.68
C ASP A 307 13.13 -2.07 28.14
N ASN A 308 14.31 -2.55 28.49
CA ASN A 308 14.90 -3.81 27.98
C ASN A 308 14.13 -5.08 28.37
N ASN A 309 13.26 -4.98 29.39
CA ASN A 309 12.50 -6.12 29.90
C ASN A 309 11.04 -6.15 29.47
N ARG A 310 10.61 -5.18 28.65
CA ARG A 310 9.22 -5.01 28.31
C ARG A 310 9.03 -4.73 26.83
N PHE A 311 7.96 -5.25 26.25
CA PHE A 311 7.53 -4.86 24.92
C PHE A 311 6.02 -4.62 24.87
N PHE A 312 5.58 -3.95 23.81
CA PHE A 312 4.19 -3.56 23.58
C PHE A 312 3.56 -4.42 22.49
N LEU A 313 2.27 -4.66 22.63
CA LEU A 313 1.46 -5.31 21.60
C LEU A 313 0.04 -4.77 21.65
N THR A 314 -0.68 -4.94 20.54
CA THR A 314 -2.08 -4.55 20.41
C THR A 314 -2.95 -5.80 20.30
N ARG A 315 -4.07 -5.79 21.04
CA ARG A 315 -5.08 -6.85 20.99
C ARG A 315 -6.38 -6.24 20.50
N SER A 316 -7.01 -6.87 19.48
CA SER A 316 -8.23 -6.36 18.85
C SER A 316 -9.33 -7.43 18.83
N SER A 317 -10.58 -7.04 19.15
CA SER A 317 -11.74 -7.90 19.00
C SER A 317 -12.04 -8.16 17.52
N ARG A 318 -12.77 -9.24 17.23
CA ARG A 318 -13.13 -9.61 15.85
C ARG A 318 -13.87 -8.49 15.10
N ASP A 319 -14.74 -7.76 15.79
CA ASP A 319 -15.49 -6.63 15.24
C ASP A 319 -14.71 -5.32 15.23
N LEU A 320 -13.50 -5.28 15.79
CA LEU A 320 -12.67 -4.10 15.95
C LEU A 320 -13.30 -2.96 16.78
N HIS A 321 -14.32 -3.29 17.58
CA HIS A 321 -14.93 -2.32 18.50
C HIS A 321 -14.11 -2.15 19.77
N ARG A 322 -13.25 -3.11 20.09
CA ARG A 322 -12.38 -3.10 21.28
C ARG A 322 -10.94 -3.29 20.86
N ILE A 323 -10.10 -2.33 21.25
CA ILE A 323 -8.66 -2.40 21.01
C ILE A 323 -7.94 -2.07 22.31
N ASP A 324 -7.07 -2.99 22.73
CA ASP A 324 -6.22 -2.81 23.90
C ASP A 324 -4.77 -2.61 23.47
N VAL A 325 -4.12 -1.59 24.00
CA VAL A 325 -2.67 -1.52 24.03
C VAL A 325 -2.20 -2.26 25.25
N CYS A 326 -1.35 -3.25 25.06
CA CYS A 326 -0.88 -4.14 26.12
C CYS A 326 0.63 -4.12 26.24
N THR A 327 1.14 -4.52 27.40
CA THR A 327 2.55 -4.74 27.64
C THR A 327 2.81 -6.17 28.09
N TYR A 328 3.98 -6.67 27.76
CA TYR A 328 4.54 -7.89 28.32
C TYR A 328 5.86 -7.59 28.99
N THR A 329 6.00 -8.07 30.23
CA THR A 329 7.26 -7.97 31.00
C THR A 329 7.89 -9.33 31.10
N LEU A 330 9.19 -9.45 30.82
CA LEU A 330 9.92 -10.71 30.90
C LEU A 330 9.67 -11.39 32.26
N GLY A 331 9.38 -12.70 32.19
CA GLY A 331 9.05 -13.51 33.35
C GLY A 331 7.57 -13.57 33.70
N ALA A 332 6.75 -12.71 33.14
CA ALA A 332 5.29 -12.77 33.34
C ALA A 332 4.65 -13.90 32.52
N ASP A 333 3.50 -14.38 32.99
CA ASP A 333 2.72 -15.42 32.28
C ASP A 333 1.79 -14.86 31.23
N SER A 334 1.37 -13.60 31.42
CA SER A 334 0.36 -12.95 30.58
C SER A 334 0.71 -11.50 30.28
N ILE A 335 0.06 -10.97 29.25
CA ILE A 335 0.11 -9.54 28.92
C ILE A 335 -0.80 -8.75 29.86
N VAL A 336 -0.54 -7.45 29.97
CA VAL A 336 -1.34 -6.51 30.76
C VAL A 336 -1.88 -5.40 29.87
N PRO A 337 -3.21 -5.22 29.78
CA PRO A 337 -3.77 -4.10 29.04
C PRO A 337 -3.55 -2.79 29.81
N ILE A 338 -3.02 -1.77 29.14
CA ILE A 338 -2.74 -0.46 29.74
C ILE A 338 -3.57 0.67 29.13
N VAL A 339 -4.04 0.51 27.89
CA VAL A 339 -4.99 1.44 27.26
C VAL A 339 -6.09 0.64 26.59
N LYS A 340 -7.34 1.02 26.87
CA LYS A 340 -8.52 0.37 26.32
C LYS A 340 -9.30 1.35 25.47
N GLU A 341 -9.42 1.07 24.16
CA GLU A 341 -10.24 1.85 23.26
C GLU A 341 -11.52 1.09 22.90
N ARG A 342 -12.65 1.79 22.96
CA ARG A 342 -13.99 1.21 22.73
C ARG A 342 -14.80 2.14 21.84
N MET A 343 -15.37 1.57 20.75
CA MET A 343 -16.28 2.29 19.85
C MET A 343 -17.42 1.36 19.41
N ASN A 344 -18.48 1.96 18.88
CA ASN A 344 -19.63 1.21 18.31
C ASN A 344 -19.43 0.86 16.83
N THR A 345 -18.32 1.26 16.25
CA THR A 345 -17.90 0.93 14.88
C THR A 345 -16.47 0.40 14.92
N TYR A 346 -15.99 -0.11 13.79
CA TYR A 346 -14.60 -0.55 13.73
C TYR A 346 -13.64 0.64 13.93
N GLN A 347 -12.51 0.35 14.51
CA GLN A 347 -11.45 1.31 14.79
C GLN A 347 -10.22 0.98 13.97
N GLU A 348 -9.51 2.02 13.56
CA GLU A 348 -8.18 1.91 12.97
C GLU A 348 -7.11 2.13 14.03
N THR A 349 -5.90 1.65 13.75
CA THR A 349 -4.72 1.85 14.57
C THR A 349 -3.55 2.32 13.72
N ARG A 350 -2.56 2.92 14.37
CA ARG A 350 -1.24 3.21 13.83
C ARG A 350 -0.21 2.72 14.85
N PRO A 351 1.03 2.44 14.42
CA PRO A 351 2.08 2.03 15.36
C PRO A 351 2.25 3.06 16.49
N ILE A 352 2.42 2.57 17.71
CA ILE A 352 2.72 3.43 18.85
C ILE A 352 4.21 3.83 18.83
N HIS A 353 4.52 5.02 19.38
CA HIS A 353 5.89 5.51 19.49
C HIS A 353 6.29 5.50 20.96
N VAL A 354 7.19 4.58 21.32
CA VAL A 354 7.69 4.46 22.71
C VAL A 354 8.91 5.35 22.88
N LEU A 355 8.88 6.19 23.91
CA LEU A 355 9.93 7.12 24.27
C LEU A 355 10.79 6.56 25.40
N LYS A 356 11.92 7.20 25.70
CA LYS A 356 12.76 6.87 26.85
C LYS A 356 11.93 6.91 28.13
N GLY A 357 12.11 5.93 29.00
CA GLY A 357 11.35 5.79 30.24
C GLY A 357 9.98 5.15 30.07
N GLY A 358 9.62 4.68 28.87
CA GLY A 358 8.40 3.93 28.61
C GLY A 358 7.15 4.77 28.36
N LYS A 359 7.23 6.08 28.33
CA LYS A 359 6.15 6.93 27.84
C LYS A 359 5.89 6.61 26.38
N PHE A 360 4.67 6.78 25.91
CA PHE A 360 4.38 6.49 24.51
C PHE A 360 3.35 7.42 23.91
N ILE A 361 3.40 7.56 22.59
CA ILE A 361 2.45 8.32 21.79
C ILE A 361 1.55 7.35 21.06
N GLN A 362 0.23 7.53 21.21
CA GLN A 362 -0.79 6.74 20.52
C GLN A 362 -1.56 7.62 19.56
N TRP A 363 -1.80 7.08 18.36
CA TRP A 363 -2.73 7.61 17.39
C TRP A 363 -4.13 7.05 17.67
N SER A 364 -5.14 7.91 17.77
CA SER A 364 -6.50 7.49 18.11
C SER A 364 -7.56 8.37 17.46
N GLU A 365 -8.69 7.76 17.10
CA GLU A 365 -9.87 8.42 16.55
C GLU A 365 -10.93 8.69 17.62
N ARG A 366 -10.60 8.66 18.90
CA ARG A 366 -11.55 8.64 20.04
C ARG A 366 -12.52 9.81 20.11
N ASP A 367 -12.17 10.96 19.51
CA ASP A 367 -13.03 12.15 19.52
C ASP A 367 -13.66 12.45 18.14
N GLY A 368 -13.64 11.51 17.22
CA GLY A 368 -14.20 11.65 15.89
C GLY A 368 -13.21 12.12 14.83
N TRP A 369 -11.99 12.47 15.22
CA TRP A 369 -10.88 12.82 14.35
C TRP A 369 -9.61 12.12 14.83
N ALA A 370 -8.71 11.81 13.91
CA ALA A 370 -7.46 11.14 14.25
C ALA A 370 -6.45 12.13 14.83
N HIS A 371 -6.03 11.87 16.05
CA HIS A 371 -5.07 12.71 16.78
C HIS A 371 -4.07 11.90 17.59
N LEU A 372 -3.07 12.60 18.14
CA LEU A 372 -2.00 12.02 18.93
C LEU A 372 -2.21 12.30 20.41
N TYR A 373 -1.90 11.30 21.23
CA TYR A 373 -2.09 11.33 22.69
C TYR A 373 -0.82 10.82 23.38
N LEU A 374 -0.37 11.51 24.41
CA LEU A 374 0.80 11.13 25.22
C LEU A 374 0.36 10.40 26.48
N TYR A 375 0.96 9.22 26.71
CA TYR A 375 0.73 8.39 27.88
C TYR A 375 2.02 8.19 28.67
N ASP A 376 1.88 8.00 29.98
CA ASP A 376 2.99 7.51 30.80
C ASP A 376 3.21 6.00 30.56
N ASP A 377 4.24 5.42 31.20
CA ASP A 377 4.60 4.01 31.05
C ASP A 377 3.56 3.03 31.65
N LYS A 378 2.58 3.54 32.39
CA LYS A 378 1.50 2.75 33.00
C LYS A 378 0.18 2.85 32.23
N GLY A 379 0.13 3.65 31.17
CA GLY A 379 -1.07 3.87 30.39
C GLY A 379 -1.97 5.00 30.92
N ASN A 380 -1.46 5.87 31.77
CA ASN A 380 -2.19 7.06 32.18
C ASN A 380 -2.01 8.18 31.16
N LEU A 381 -3.12 8.74 30.69
CA LEU A 381 -3.09 9.85 29.73
C LEU A 381 -2.45 11.09 30.38
N LYS A 382 -1.39 11.60 29.76
CA LYS A 382 -0.73 12.84 30.21
C LYS A 382 -1.33 14.06 29.55
N ASN A 383 -1.45 14.06 28.24
CA ASN A 383 -2.04 15.16 27.49
C ASN A 383 -2.37 14.74 26.05
N ARG A 384 -3.26 15.50 25.41
CA ARG A 384 -3.42 15.49 23.96
C ARG A 384 -2.22 16.21 23.33
N ILE A 385 -1.75 15.73 22.21
CA ILE A 385 -0.67 16.38 21.46
C ILE A 385 -1.28 17.23 20.33
N THR A 386 -2.31 16.72 19.66
CA THR A 386 -3.02 17.41 18.60
C THR A 386 -4.52 17.37 18.85
N GLU A 387 -5.26 18.37 18.33
CA GLU A 387 -6.71 18.43 18.43
C GLU A 387 -7.30 19.31 17.31
N GLY A 388 -8.57 19.12 17.02
CA GLY A 388 -9.30 19.91 16.05
C GLY A 388 -9.96 19.08 14.95
N PRO A 389 -10.78 19.72 14.07
CA PRO A 389 -11.50 19.04 13.00
C PRO A 389 -10.59 18.74 11.80
N TRP A 390 -9.57 17.94 11.99
CA TRP A 390 -8.60 17.53 10.99
C TRP A 390 -7.94 16.21 11.37
N HIS A 391 -7.26 15.60 10.41
CA HIS A 391 -6.76 14.23 10.51
C HIS A 391 -5.24 14.21 10.56
N VAL A 392 -4.69 13.56 11.60
CA VAL A 392 -3.27 13.18 11.64
C VAL A 392 -3.13 11.85 10.88
N GLU A 393 -2.33 11.85 9.82
CA GLU A 393 -2.11 10.63 9.04
C GLU A 393 -1.08 9.72 9.70
N ARG A 394 0.08 10.27 10.06
CA ARG A 394 1.16 9.49 10.68
C ARG A 394 2.18 10.39 11.37
N VAL A 395 2.87 9.80 12.33
CA VAL A 395 4.09 10.38 12.92
C VAL A 395 5.26 10.01 12.02
N VAL A 396 6.08 10.99 11.63
CA VAL A 396 7.28 10.78 10.84
C VAL A 396 8.48 10.54 11.74
N LYS A 397 8.64 11.36 12.79
CA LYS A 397 9.75 11.26 13.74
C LYS A 397 9.41 11.92 15.06
N VAL A 398 9.94 11.36 16.15
CA VAL A 398 9.96 12.01 17.45
C VAL A 398 11.42 12.32 17.80
N ASP A 399 11.75 13.60 17.91
CA ASP A 399 13.04 14.04 18.40
C ASP A 399 12.94 14.23 19.91
N GLU A 400 13.43 13.26 20.68
CA GLU A 400 13.33 13.28 22.14
C GLU A 400 14.21 14.34 22.79
N ALA A 401 15.33 14.69 22.17
CA ALA A 401 16.22 15.74 22.67
C ALA A 401 15.55 17.12 22.72
N THR A 402 14.78 17.44 21.70
CA THR A 402 14.01 18.69 21.59
C THR A 402 12.56 18.54 22.01
N ARG A 403 12.11 17.31 22.32
CA ARG A 403 10.70 16.97 22.62
C ARG A 403 9.75 17.38 21.52
N THR A 404 10.16 17.17 20.27
CA THR A 404 9.41 17.56 19.07
C THR A 404 8.88 16.35 18.33
N VAL A 405 7.60 16.39 17.95
CA VAL A 405 6.94 15.39 17.09
C VAL A 405 6.77 15.98 15.71
N TYR A 406 7.34 15.32 14.71
CA TYR A 406 7.14 15.63 13.28
C TYR A 406 6.09 14.70 12.72
N PHE A 407 5.06 15.24 12.08
CA PHE A 407 3.94 14.43 11.61
C PHE A 407 3.33 14.96 10.32
N VAL A 408 2.64 14.09 9.62
CA VAL A 408 1.86 14.41 8.42
C VAL A 408 0.39 14.45 8.79
N ALA A 409 -0.31 15.47 8.33
CA ALA A 409 -1.73 15.64 8.58
C ALA A 409 -2.42 16.29 7.37
N ASN A 410 -3.73 16.20 7.33
CA ASN A 410 -4.54 16.78 6.27
C ASN A 410 -5.85 17.36 6.83
N GLY A 411 -6.43 18.28 6.08
CA GLY A 411 -7.72 18.88 6.43
C GLY A 411 -7.67 20.05 7.41
N ARG A 412 -6.48 20.43 7.91
CA ARG A 412 -6.33 21.54 8.87
C ARG A 412 -6.37 22.91 8.20
N GLU A 413 -5.82 23.03 6.99
CA GLU A 413 -5.71 24.34 6.34
C GLU A 413 -7.02 24.75 5.68
N ALA A 414 -7.60 25.84 6.17
CA ALA A 414 -8.88 26.34 5.69
C ALA A 414 -8.81 26.75 4.21
N GLY A 415 -9.86 26.41 3.45
CA GLY A 415 -9.96 26.76 2.04
C GLY A 415 -9.20 25.86 1.07
N GLU A 416 -8.42 24.92 1.58
CA GLU A 416 -7.73 23.92 0.76
C GLU A 416 -8.55 22.63 0.65
N ASN A 417 -8.23 21.83 -0.36
CA ASN A 417 -8.73 20.46 -0.47
C ASN A 417 -8.29 19.68 0.77
N PRO A 418 -9.21 19.10 1.55
CA PRO A 418 -8.90 18.48 2.83
C PRO A 418 -8.06 17.19 2.71
N TYR A 419 -7.89 16.68 1.50
CA TYR A 419 -7.06 15.49 1.27
C TYR A 419 -5.58 15.84 1.00
N TYR A 420 -5.24 17.11 0.80
CA TYR A 420 -3.86 17.53 0.60
C TYR A 420 -3.09 17.40 1.91
N GLU A 421 -2.06 16.56 1.91
CA GLU A 421 -1.21 16.36 3.06
C GLU A 421 -0.21 17.49 3.22
N HIS A 422 -0.01 17.87 4.46
CA HIS A 422 1.00 18.84 4.90
C HIS A 422 1.87 18.25 6.00
N PHE A 423 3.03 18.84 6.18
CA PHE A 423 3.98 18.47 7.22
C PHE A 423 3.97 19.49 8.35
N TYR A 424 4.00 18.98 9.59
CA TYR A 424 3.88 19.77 10.82
C TYR A 424 4.89 19.31 11.86
N LYS A 425 5.16 20.19 12.82
CA LYS A 425 5.79 19.81 14.08
C LYS A 425 5.01 20.36 15.26
N VAL A 426 5.13 19.70 16.39
CA VAL A 426 4.49 20.08 17.65
C VAL A 426 5.33 19.53 18.79
N ASN A 427 5.29 20.19 19.96
CA ASN A 427 5.94 19.65 21.15
C ASN A 427 5.11 18.48 21.71
N VAL A 428 5.76 17.54 22.39
CA VAL A 428 5.06 16.38 22.98
C VAL A 428 3.99 16.78 24.00
N ASP A 429 4.08 17.99 24.59
CA ASP A 429 3.05 18.52 25.48
C ASP A 429 1.87 19.19 24.75
N GLY A 430 1.87 19.19 23.43
CA GLY A 430 0.83 19.78 22.59
C GLY A 430 1.04 21.26 22.26
N SER A 431 2.04 21.93 22.84
CA SER A 431 2.34 23.33 22.53
C SER A 431 3.16 23.49 21.26
N GLY A 432 3.15 24.68 20.68
CA GLY A 432 4.06 25.05 19.60
C GLY A 432 3.78 24.37 18.26
N LEU A 433 2.52 24.03 17.96
CA LEU A 433 2.14 23.49 16.66
C LEU A 433 2.55 24.45 15.54
N LYS A 434 3.30 23.95 14.57
CA LYS A 434 3.79 24.73 13.44
C LYS A 434 3.64 23.98 12.12
N GLN A 435 3.07 24.64 11.13
CA GLN A 435 3.02 24.17 9.74
C GLN A 435 4.40 24.37 9.09
N LEU A 436 4.91 23.33 8.44
CA LEU A 436 6.24 23.35 7.81
C LEU A 436 6.17 23.40 6.27
N THR A 437 5.07 22.95 5.66
CA THR A 437 4.82 23.06 4.22
C THR A 437 3.70 24.04 3.94
N HIS A 438 3.80 24.77 2.84
CA HIS A 438 2.83 25.80 2.45
C HIS A 438 2.45 25.66 0.98
N GLY A 439 1.29 26.16 0.63
CA GLY A 439 0.73 26.05 -0.71
C GLY A 439 -0.26 24.90 -0.83
N GLU A 440 -1.31 25.13 -1.61
CA GLU A 440 -2.38 24.16 -1.84
C GLU A 440 -1.90 23.06 -2.79
N PHE A 441 -1.17 22.11 -2.22
CA PHE A 441 -0.62 20.94 -2.90
C PHE A 441 -0.65 19.73 -1.97
N PHE A 442 -0.59 18.56 -2.54
CA PHE A 442 -0.22 17.35 -1.81
C PHE A 442 1.29 17.38 -1.60
N HIS A 443 1.73 17.42 -0.34
CA HIS A 443 3.14 17.47 0.05
C HIS A 443 3.59 16.09 0.52
N ASP A 444 4.54 15.51 -0.20
CA ASP A 444 5.15 14.23 0.14
C ASP A 444 6.58 14.50 0.62
N VAL A 445 6.80 14.40 1.91
CA VAL A 445 8.02 14.87 2.56
C VAL A 445 8.95 13.72 2.94
N GLU A 446 10.25 13.99 2.83
CA GLU A 446 11.33 13.11 3.27
C GLU A 446 12.23 13.88 4.23
N LEU A 447 12.13 13.54 5.52
CA LEU A 447 12.91 14.19 6.59
C LEU A 447 14.25 13.48 6.77
N ASP A 448 15.34 14.26 7.00
CA ASP A 448 16.62 13.66 7.35
C ASP A 448 16.60 13.04 8.75
N ASP A 449 17.57 12.16 9.03
CA ASP A 449 17.62 11.42 10.29
C ASP A 449 17.79 12.31 11.53
N ASP A 450 18.40 13.46 11.37
CA ASP A 450 18.65 14.44 12.44
C ASP A 450 17.56 15.52 12.49
N ALA A 451 16.54 15.42 11.68
CA ALA A 451 15.42 16.37 11.58
C ALA A 451 15.87 17.82 11.38
N ARG A 452 16.92 18.04 10.61
CA ARG A 452 17.42 19.39 10.28
C ARG A 452 16.80 19.95 9.02
N PHE A 453 16.62 19.09 8.01
CA PHE A 453 16.12 19.44 6.68
C PHE A 453 15.13 18.39 6.20
N PHE A 454 14.25 18.78 5.29
CA PHE A 454 13.41 17.84 4.57
C PHE A 454 13.26 18.24 3.12
N VAL A 455 13.06 17.24 2.27
CA VAL A 455 12.70 17.40 0.87
C VAL A 455 11.18 17.36 0.79
N ASP A 456 10.58 18.38 0.17
CA ASP A 456 9.15 18.48 -0.08
C ASP A 456 8.90 18.23 -1.56
N ASN A 457 8.39 17.05 -1.89
CA ASN A 457 7.89 16.71 -3.22
C ASN A 457 6.41 17.10 -3.27
N TYR A 458 6.07 18.14 -4.00
CA TYR A 458 4.70 18.64 -4.00
C TYR A 458 4.11 18.71 -5.40
N SER A 459 2.82 18.44 -5.47
CA SER A 459 2.05 18.50 -6.71
C SER A 459 0.54 18.45 -6.42
N ARG A 460 -0.22 18.78 -7.45
CA ARG A 460 -1.64 18.46 -7.57
C ARG A 460 -1.85 17.65 -8.83
N ALA A 461 -3.04 17.10 -9.03
CA ALA A 461 -3.38 16.38 -10.25
C ALA A 461 -3.13 17.19 -11.52
N ASN A 462 -3.22 18.52 -11.43
CA ASN A 462 -3.11 19.47 -12.55
C ASN A 462 -1.82 20.30 -12.54
N THR A 463 -0.78 19.90 -11.82
CA THR A 463 0.49 20.63 -11.78
C THR A 463 1.68 19.75 -12.08
N VAL A 464 2.75 20.37 -12.60
CA VAL A 464 4.04 19.71 -12.77
C VAL A 464 4.63 19.44 -11.37
N PRO A 465 5.04 18.20 -11.07
CA PRO A 465 5.69 17.90 -9.79
C PRO A 465 7.00 18.67 -9.61
N CYS A 466 7.18 19.20 -8.41
CA CYS A 466 8.36 19.96 -7.99
C CYS A 466 8.90 19.40 -6.68
N ALA A 467 10.17 19.67 -6.41
CA ALA A 467 10.82 19.35 -5.16
C ALA A 467 11.60 20.54 -4.64
N ASP A 468 11.34 20.89 -3.39
CA ASP A 468 12.04 21.94 -2.65
C ASP A 468 12.78 21.32 -1.46
N LEU A 469 13.84 21.98 -1.02
CA LEU A 469 14.53 21.69 0.23
C LEU A 469 14.17 22.76 1.26
N LEU A 470 13.71 22.34 2.44
CA LEU A 470 13.34 23.22 3.53
C LEU A 470 14.10 22.83 4.81
N ASP A 471 14.25 23.79 5.71
CA ASP A 471 14.75 23.51 7.06
C ASP A 471 13.60 23.03 7.98
N ASN A 472 13.95 22.62 9.19
CA ASN A 472 12.97 22.11 10.15
C ASN A 472 12.03 23.16 10.75
N ASN A 473 12.14 24.42 10.32
CA ASN A 473 11.20 25.49 10.64
C ASN A 473 10.30 25.82 9.44
N GLY A 474 10.40 25.06 8.35
CA GLY A 474 9.63 25.28 7.15
C GLY A 474 10.14 26.41 6.26
N LYS A 475 11.36 26.91 6.51
CA LYS A 475 11.98 27.90 5.65
C LYS A 475 12.60 27.22 4.43
N LYS A 476 12.25 27.70 3.25
CA LYS A 476 12.82 27.20 2.00
C LYS A 476 14.31 27.54 1.92
N VAL A 477 15.10 26.49 1.74
CA VAL A 477 16.56 26.61 1.53
C VAL A 477 16.85 26.81 0.06
N MET A 478 16.28 25.99 -0.81
CA MET A 478 16.48 26.06 -2.25
C MET A 478 15.43 25.22 -2.98
N THR A 479 15.22 25.51 -4.26
CA THR A 479 14.54 24.62 -5.20
C THR A 479 15.50 23.52 -5.63
N ILE A 480 15.06 22.24 -5.59
CA ILE A 480 15.91 21.12 -5.98
C ILE A 480 15.67 20.74 -7.43
N GLN A 481 14.41 20.51 -7.81
CA GLN A 481 14.09 19.93 -9.11
C GLN A 481 12.66 20.25 -9.52
N GLU A 482 12.43 20.33 -10.82
CA GLU A 482 11.13 20.31 -11.46
C GLU A 482 11.08 19.14 -12.44
N SER A 483 9.97 18.42 -12.52
CA SER A 483 9.81 17.30 -13.45
C SER A 483 9.83 17.79 -14.91
N ASP A 484 10.42 17.01 -15.80
CA ASP A 484 10.50 17.34 -17.23
C ASP A 484 9.23 16.90 -17.96
N PHE A 485 8.38 17.85 -18.30
CA PHE A 485 7.14 17.66 -19.05
C PHE A 485 7.27 18.06 -20.53
N SER A 486 8.45 18.42 -20.99
CA SER A 486 8.64 18.96 -22.35
C SER A 486 8.10 18.01 -23.44
N SER A 487 8.41 16.73 -23.34
CA SER A 487 7.95 15.73 -24.32
C SER A 487 6.42 15.50 -24.27
N LEU A 488 5.83 15.45 -23.07
CA LEU A 488 4.38 15.32 -22.91
C LEU A 488 3.66 16.54 -23.45
N LYS A 489 4.15 17.74 -23.15
CA LYS A 489 3.57 18.99 -23.61
C LYS A 489 3.59 19.06 -25.15
N ALA A 490 4.71 18.69 -25.76
CA ALA A 490 4.86 18.64 -27.21
C ALA A 490 3.89 17.61 -27.85
N ALA A 491 3.56 16.54 -27.16
CA ALA A 491 2.63 15.52 -27.60
C ALA A 491 1.14 15.89 -27.36
N GLY A 492 0.87 17.07 -26.82
CA GLY A 492 -0.48 17.56 -26.58
C GLY A 492 -1.14 17.14 -25.29
N TYR A 493 -0.37 16.61 -24.33
CA TYR A 493 -0.88 16.22 -23.00
C TYR A 493 -1.59 17.40 -22.34
N LYS A 494 -2.76 17.11 -21.75
CA LYS A 494 -3.51 18.03 -20.94
C LYS A 494 -3.72 17.46 -19.55
N PHE A 495 -3.47 18.28 -18.53
CA PHE A 495 -3.68 17.88 -17.15
C PHE A 495 -5.16 17.61 -16.88
N PRO A 496 -5.48 16.61 -16.05
CA PRO A 496 -6.83 16.47 -15.51
C PRO A 496 -7.17 17.64 -14.58
N GLU A 497 -8.45 17.83 -14.32
CA GLU A 497 -8.93 18.98 -13.55
C GLU A 497 -9.56 18.55 -12.23
N PRO A 498 -9.01 18.97 -11.07
CA PRO A 498 -9.68 18.79 -9.79
C PRO A 498 -11.01 19.54 -9.75
N PHE A 499 -11.99 18.93 -9.09
CA PHE A 499 -13.31 19.58 -8.90
C PHE A 499 -13.86 19.27 -7.50
N LYS A 500 -14.86 20.06 -7.11
CA LYS A 500 -15.61 19.90 -5.87
C LYS A 500 -17.11 19.91 -6.19
N VAL A 501 -17.85 18.98 -5.58
CA VAL A 501 -19.31 18.89 -5.66
C VAL A 501 -19.89 18.61 -4.28
N LYS A 502 -21.21 18.65 -4.15
CA LYS A 502 -21.89 18.26 -2.92
C LYS A 502 -22.31 16.80 -2.97
N ALA A 503 -22.28 16.13 -1.84
CA ALA A 503 -22.89 14.83 -1.67
C ALA A 503 -24.41 14.92 -1.85
N ALA A 504 -25.09 13.78 -1.88
CA ALA A 504 -26.56 13.73 -2.03
C ALA A 504 -27.31 14.45 -0.90
N ASP A 505 -26.68 14.69 0.25
CA ASP A 505 -27.27 15.48 1.35
C ASP A 505 -27.29 17.00 1.06
N GLY A 506 -26.66 17.45 -0.02
CA GLY A 506 -26.54 18.85 -0.38
C GLY A 506 -25.62 19.70 0.50
N VAL A 507 -24.91 19.08 1.45
CA VAL A 507 -24.10 19.75 2.48
C VAL A 507 -22.65 19.32 2.45
N THR A 508 -22.38 18.02 2.43
CA THR A 508 -21.02 17.45 2.50
C THR A 508 -20.28 17.68 1.21
N ASP A 509 -19.08 18.25 1.28
CA ASP A 509 -18.22 18.42 0.13
C ASP A 509 -17.56 17.12 -0.28
N LEU A 510 -17.61 16.82 -1.58
CA LEU A 510 -16.92 15.73 -2.23
C LEU A 510 -15.91 16.29 -3.22
N TYR A 511 -14.78 15.63 -3.33
CA TYR A 511 -13.66 16.06 -4.16
C TYR A 511 -13.36 15.00 -5.20
N GLY A 512 -13.06 15.43 -6.42
CA GLY A 512 -12.80 14.53 -7.53
C GLY A 512 -11.84 15.10 -8.54
N VAL A 513 -11.62 14.33 -9.61
CA VAL A 513 -10.76 14.70 -10.74
C VAL A 513 -11.47 14.32 -12.03
N MET A 514 -11.45 15.25 -12.99
CA MET A 514 -12.04 15.08 -14.32
C MET A 514 -10.93 14.92 -15.37
N TYR A 515 -11.01 13.84 -16.14
CA TYR A 515 -10.10 13.51 -17.23
C TYR A 515 -10.82 13.74 -18.56
N LYS A 516 -10.18 14.50 -19.45
CA LYS A 516 -10.72 14.82 -20.77
C LYS A 516 -9.84 14.26 -21.87
N PRO A 517 -10.37 14.00 -23.08
CA PRO A 517 -9.54 13.74 -24.24
C PRO A 517 -8.54 14.88 -24.47
N PHE A 518 -7.34 14.56 -24.98
CA PHE A 518 -6.35 15.61 -25.29
C PHE A 518 -6.79 16.49 -26.47
N ASP A 519 -7.65 15.95 -27.34
CA ASP A 519 -8.31 16.71 -28.42
C ASP A 519 -9.67 17.27 -28.00
N PHE A 520 -9.88 17.48 -26.70
CA PHE A 520 -11.13 18.00 -26.15
C PHE A 520 -11.60 19.26 -26.85
N ASP A 521 -12.90 19.27 -27.22
CA ASP A 521 -13.55 20.37 -27.87
C ASP A 521 -14.82 20.75 -27.08
N SER A 522 -14.81 21.93 -26.45
CA SER A 522 -15.89 22.39 -25.60
C SER A 522 -17.23 22.63 -26.33
N THR A 523 -17.21 22.63 -27.67
CA THR A 523 -18.41 22.73 -28.50
C THR A 523 -19.08 21.37 -28.74
N LYS A 524 -18.41 20.28 -28.44
CA LYS A 524 -18.95 18.91 -28.54
C LYS A 524 -19.56 18.46 -27.22
N VAL A 525 -20.39 17.43 -27.28
CA VAL A 525 -21.02 16.82 -26.12
C VAL A 525 -20.51 15.37 -25.99
N TYR A 526 -20.05 15.03 -24.81
CA TYR A 526 -19.39 13.76 -24.52
C TYR A 526 -20.19 12.91 -23.54
N PRO A 527 -20.18 11.58 -23.73
CA PRO A 527 -20.59 10.68 -22.64
C PRO A 527 -19.67 10.84 -21.42
N ILE A 528 -20.21 10.57 -20.25
CA ILE A 528 -19.44 10.59 -19.00
C ILE A 528 -19.34 9.18 -18.41
N ILE A 529 -18.16 8.81 -17.96
CA ILE A 529 -17.89 7.53 -17.30
C ILE A 529 -17.33 7.81 -15.91
N ASP A 530 -17.96 7.22 -14.90
CA ASP A 530 -17.53 7.30 -13.51
C ASP A 530 -16.66 6.06 -13.20
N TYR A 531 -15.37 6.27 -12.95
CA TYR A 531 -14.48 5.24 -12.45
C TYR A 531 -14.54 5.21 -10.93
N VAL A 532 -14.92 4.07 -10.35
CA VAL A 532 -15.27 3.97 -8.94
C VAL A 532 -14.46 2.91 -8.19
N TYR A 533 -14.19 3.22 -6.93
CA TYR A 533 -13.76 2.26 -5.92
C TYR A 533 -14.31 2.70 -4.56
N PRO A 534 -15.35 2.06 -4.06
CA PRO A 534 -16.02 2.47 -2.83
C PRO A 534 -15.53 1.71 -1.59
N GLY A 535 -14.29 1.33 -1.52
CA GLY A 535 -13.77 0.76 -0.27
C GLY A 535 -13.65 1.86 0.78
N PRO A 536 -14.08 1.64 2.05
CA PRO A 536 -13.88 2.64 3.11
C PRO A 536 -12.42 2.92 3.42
N GLN A 537 -11.51 2.09 2.98
CA GLN A 537 -10.08 2.28 3.16
C GLN A 537 -9.48 3.28 2.16
N VAL A 538 -10.16 3.54 1.03
CA VAL A 538 -9.66 4.44 -0.02
C VAL A 538 -10.82 5.00 -0.85
N GLU A 539 -10.57 6.12 -1.53
CA GLU A 539 -11.40 6.62 -2.63
C GLU A 539 -10.59 6.51 -3.93
N ALA A 540 -11.25 6.35 -5.09
CA ALA A 540 -10.57 6.20 -6.37
C ALA A 540 -10.04 7.54 -6.93
N VAL A 541 -9.64 8.46 -6.07
CA VAL A 541 -9.22 9.81 -6.43
C VAL A 541 -7.74 10.01 -6.16
N ASP A 542 -7.01 10.48 -7.17
CA ASP A 542 -5.62 10.85 -7.04
C ASP A 542 -5.49 12.35 -6.76
N TYR A 543 -4.99 12.71 -5.60
CA TYR A 543 -4.84 14.11 -5.19
C TYR A 543 -3.51 14.72 -5.63
N PRO A 544 -2.34 14.02 -5.48
CA PRO A 544 -1.12 14.48 -6.13
C PRO A 544 -1.15 14.17 -7.63
N PHE A 545 -0.19 14.69 -8.37
CA PHE A 545 0.03 14.27 -9.75
C PHE A 545 0.29 12.75 -9.79
N ARG A 546 -0.36 12.08 -10.74
CA ARG A 546 -0.16 10.65 -11.02
C ARG A 546 0.18 10.44 -12.49
N ARG A 547 0.99 9.42 -12.75
CA ARG A 547 1.23 8.95 -14.12
C ARG A 547 -0.09 8.49 -14.74
N MET A 548 -0.20 8.62 -16.07
CA MET A 548 -1.41 8.23 -16.79
C MET A 548 -1.81 6.78 -16.48
N SER A 549 -3.12 6.59 -16.27
CA SER A 549 -3.72 5.29 -15.98
C SER A 549 -4.63 4.86 -17.11
N VAL A 550 -4.68 3.55 -17.40
CA VAL A 550 -5.60 2.96 -18.38
C VAL A 550 -7.06 3.17 -18.01
N ARG A 551 -7.35 3.30 -16.72
CA ARG A 551 -8.71 3.39 -16.18
C ARG A 551 -9.31 4.78 -16.25
N THR A 552 -8.48 5.79 -16.34
CA THR A 552 -8.89 7.20 -16.36
C THR A 552 -8.39 7.93 -17.59
N ASP A 553 -7.13 8.34 -17.63
CA ASP A 553 -6.55 9.14 -18.72
C ASP A 553 -6.68 8.45 -20.07
N ARG A 554 -6.31 7.17 -20.15
CA ARG A 554 -6.33 6.43 -21.40
C ARG A 554 -7.75 6.17 -21.89
N LEU A 555 -8.67 5.86 -20.98
CA LEU A 555 -10.08 5.69 -21.33
C LEU A 555 -10.67 6.99 -21.88
N ALA A 556 -10.30 8.13 -21.30
CA ALA A 556 -10.74 9.45 -21.78
C ALA A 556 -10.30 9.69 -23.24
N GLN A 557 -9.11 9.19 -23.64
CA GLN A 557 -8.63 9.36 -25.01
C GLN A 557 -9.50 8.64 -26.05
N ALA A 558 -10.35 7.71 -25.64
CA ALA A 558 -11.33 7.08 -26.53
C ALA A 558 -12.57 7.95 -26.80
N GLY A 559 -12.60 9.18 -26.28
CA GLY A 559 -13.68 10.14 -26.53
C GLY A 559 -14.72 10.24 -25.42
N PHE A 560 -14.30 10.06 -24.16
CA PHE A 560 -15.17 10.14 -22.99
C PHE A 560 -14.66 11.19 -22.01
N ILE A 561 -15.59 11.81 -21.28
CA ILE A 561 -15.23 12.46 -20.01
C ILE A 561 -15.21 11.37 -18.96
N VAL A 562 -14.07 11.22 -18.28
CA VAL A 562 -13.91 10.24 -17.19
C VAL A 562 -13.73 11.00 -15.89
N ILE A 563 -14.46 10.60 -14.87
CA ILE A 563 -14.34 11.20 -13.53
C ILE A 563 -13.97 10.16 -12.48
N THR A 564 -13.31 10.65 -11.46
CA THR A 564 -13.20 9.99 -10.15
C THR A 564 -13.77 10.97 -9.13
N VAL A 565 -14.46 10.50 -8.11
CA VAL A 565 -15.01 11.34 -7.05
C VAL A 565 -15.13 10.56 -5.75
N GLY A 566 -14.92 11.24 -4.63
CA GLY A 566 -15.14 10.68 -3.31
C GLY A 566 -16.63 10.50 -3.01
N GLN A 567 -16.90 9.78 -1.94
CA GLN A 567 -18.25 9.56 -1.42
C GLN A 567 -18.22 9.49 0.10
N ARG A 568 -19.31 9.81 0.75
CA ARG A 568 -19.41 9.55 2.20
C ARG A 568 -19.26 8.06 2.44
N GLY A 569 -18.49 7.70 3.46
CA GLY A 569 -18.08 6.33 3.70
C GLY A 569 -16.77 5.96 3.00
N GLY A 570 -16.13 6.92 2.36
CA GLY A 570 -14.86 6.74 1.66
C GLY A 570 -13.64 6.85 2.57
N HIS A 571 -12.61 7.49 2.09
CA HIS A 571 -11.26 7.53 2.67
C HIS A 571 -11.22 7.89 4.17
N PRO A 572 -10.40 7.19 5.00
CA PRO A 572 -10.33 7.43 6.45
C PRO A 572 -9.68 8.78 6.85
N SER A 573 -9.15 9.54 5.92
CA SER A 573 -8.50 10.84 6.17
C SER A 573 -9.47 12.00 6.42
N ARG A 574 -10.76 11.73 6.55
CA ARG A 574 -11.77 12.71 6.99
C ARG A 574 -12.29 12.34 8.37
N SER A 575 -13.43 12.94 8.81
CA SER A 575 -14.02 12.62 10.10
C SER A 575 -14.47 11.17 10.20
N LYS A 576 -14.59 10.66 11.43
CA LYS A 576 -15.09 9.32 11.67
C LYS A 576 -16.52 9.13 11.12
N TRP A 577 -17.37 10.16 11.17
CA TRP A 577 -18.72 10.13 10.60
C TRP A 577 -18.70 9.98 9.09
N TYR A 578 -17.83 10.70 8.42
CA TYR A 578 -17.65 10.57 6.97
C TYR A 578 -17.17 9.16 6.62
N HIS A 579 -16.13 8.70 7.29
CA HIS A 579 -15.51 7.39 7.03
C HIS A 579 -16.48 6.23 7.30
N ASN A 580 -17.26 6.31 8.37
CA ASN A 580 -18.16 5.23 8.79
C ASN A 580 -19.56 5.31 8.20
N TYR A 581 -19.82 6.23 7.31
CA TYR A 581 -21.15 6.41 6.72
C TYR A 581 -21.73 5.13 6.11
N GLY A 582 -20.85 4.29 5.53
CA GLY A 582 -21.25 3.02 4.92
C GLY A 582 -21.37 1.82 5.88
N TYR A 583 -21.04 1.99 7.16
CA TYR A 583 -21.09 0.90 8.11
C TYR A 583 -22.52 0.35 8.26
N GLY A 584 -22.67 -0.95 8.02
CA GLY A 584 -24.00 -1.59 8.00
C GLY A 584 -24.79 -1.43 6.70
N ASN A 585 -24.24 -0.72 5.69
CA ASN A 585 -24.90 -0.48 4.39
C ASN A 585 -23.91 -0.57 3.23
N MET A 586 -23.09 -1.60 3.21
CA MET A 586 -21.90 -1.68 2.36
C MET A 586 -22.19 -1.72 0.85
N ARG A 587 -23.35 -2.22 0.41
CA ARG A 587 -23.69 -2.23 -1.02
C ARG A 587 -24.10 -0.86 -1.56
N ASP A 588 -24.97 -0.14 -0.84
CA ASP A 588 -25.71 0.99 -1.39
C ASP A 588 -25.21 2.38 -0.95
N TYR A 589 -24.36 2.45 0.07
CA TYR A 589 -23.96 3.74 0.67
C TYR A 589 -23.35 4.74 -0.30
N PRO A 590 -22.53 4.35 -1.32
CA PRO A 590 -21.87 5.33 -2.19
C PRO A 590 -22.73 5.80 -3.36
N LEU A 591 -23.83 5.11 -3.67
CA LEU A 591 -24.53 5.26 -4.94
C LEU A 591 -25.18 6.63 -5.13
N ALA A 592 -25.86 7.13 -4.10
CA ALA A 592 -26.54 8.43 -4.18
C ALA A 592 -25.55 9.58 -4.36
N ASP A 593 -24.39 9.51 -3.70
CA ASP A 593 -23.36 10.55 -3.80
C ASP A 593 -22.76 10.63 -5.21
N HIS A 594 -22.47 9.47 -5.82
CA HIS A 594 -21.96 9.44 -7.19
C HIS A 594 -22.97 9.91 -8.22
N LYS A 595 -24.23 9.52 -8.08
CA LYS A 595 -25.31 10.03 -8.95
C LYS A 595 -25.42 11.54 -8.85
N ALA A 596 -25.43 12.08 -7.63
CA ALA A 596 -25.50 13.52 -7.38
C ALA A 596 -24.28 14.25 -7.98
N ALA A 597 -23.08 13.67 -7.87
CA ALA A 597 -21.88 14.24 -8.44
C ALA A 597 -21.96 14.37 -9.98
N VAL A 598 -22.38 13.30 -10.66
CA VAL A 598 -22.56 13.32 -12.13
C VAL A 598 -23.60 14.33 -12.56
N GLU A 599 -24.74 14.39 -11.86
CA GLU A 599 -25.80 15.36 -12.13
C GLU A 599 -25.32 16.81 -12.00
N GLN A 600 -24.56 17.12 -10.93
CA GLN A 600 -24.00 18.45 -10.73
C GLN A 600 -22.99 18.83 -11.81
N LEU A 601 -22.14 17.90 -12.21
CA LEU A 601 -21.16 18.17 -13.28
C LEU A 601 -21.84 18.38 -14.63
N ALA A 602 -22.87 17.62 -14.95
CA ALA A 602 -23.64 17.79 -16.18
C ALA A 602 -24.39 19.12 -16.20
N ASP A 603 -24.90 19.57 -15.04
CA ASP A 603 -25.54 20.89 -14.89
C ASP A 603 -24.52 22.02 -15.03
N ARG A 604 -23.32 21.83 -14.52
CA ARG A 604 -22.21 22.81 -14.56
C ARG A 604 -21.61 22.95 -15.96
N TYR A 605 -21.47 21.84 -16.69
CA TYR A 605 -20.72 21.76 -17.95
C TYR A 605 -21.62 21.26 -19.10
N SER A 606 -21.86 22.11 -20.10
CA SER A 606 -22.67 21.76 -21.28
C SER A 606 -22.06 20.68 -22.18
N PHE A 607 -20.76 20.39 -22.03
CA PHE A 607 -20.11 19.35 -22.81
C PHE A 607 -20.34 17.93 -22.25
N ILE A 608 -21.01 17.77 -21.10
CA ILE A 608 -21.36 16.47 -20.50
C ILE A 608 -22.82 16.13 -20.86
N ASP A 609 -23.01 14.93 -21.43
CA ASP A 609 -24.35 14.42 -21.77
C ASP A 609 -24.85 13.51 -20.64
N ILE A 610 -25.77 14.02 -19.84
CA ILE A 610 -26.39 13.27 -18.73
C ILE A 610 -27.22 12.07 -19.19
N THR A 611 -27.56 11.96 -20.48
CA THR A 611 -28.30 10.83 -21.02
C THR A 611 -27.41 9.67 -21.41
N ARG A 612 -26.08 9.84 -21.36
CA ARG A 612 -25.10 8.83 -21.71
C ARG A 612 -24.05 8.65 -20.61
N VAL A 613 -24.48 8.05 -19.50
CA VAL A 613 -23.65 7.83 -18.32
C VAL A 613 -23.22 6.37 -18.24
N GLY A 614 -21.90 6.16 -18.09
CA GLY A 614 -21.30 4.87 -17.84
C GLY A 614 -20.65 4.82 -16.47
N ILE A 615 -20.33 3.62 -16.03
CA ILE A 615 -19.64 3.36 -14.77
C ILE A 615 -18.75 2.13 -14.93
N HIS A 616 -17.55 2.17 -14.32
CA HIS A 616 -16.71 1.00 -14.24
C HIS A 616 -15.85 1.01 -12.98
N GLY A 617 -15.42 -0.17 -12.60
CA GLY A 617 -14.54 -0.34 -11.46
C GLY A 617 -14.06 -1.77 -11.33
N HIS A 618 -13.07 -1.95 -10.46
CA HIS A 618 -12.40 -3.21 -10.19
C HIS A 618 -12.53 -3.57 -8.72
N SER A 619 -12.75 -4.85 -8.40
CA SER A 619 -12.88 -5.31 -7.02
C SER A 619 -14.10 -4.66 -6.33
N GLY A 620 -13.91 -3.88 -5.27
CA GLY A 620 -15.01 -3.07 -4.69
C GLY A 620 -15.68 -2.19 -5.73
N GLY A 621 -14.94 -1.70 -6.71
CA GLY A 621 -15.48 -0.94 -7.84
C GLY A 621 -16.37 -1.77 -8.77
N GLY A 622 -16.04 -3.05 -8.97
CA GLY A 622 -16.92 -3.98 -9.69
C GLY A 622 -18.22 -4.23 -8.94
N PHE A 623 -18.13 -4.42 -7.63
CA PHE A 623 -19.30 -4.53 -6.75
C PHE A 623 -20.21 -3.31 -6.90
N MET A 624 -19.63 -2.12 -6.79
CA MET A 624 -20.37 -0.86 -6.91
C MET A 624 -20.96 -0.65 -8.32
N SER A 625 -20.20 -0.97 -9.38
CA SER A 625 -20.65 -0.73 -10.76
C SER A 625 -21.92 -1.55 -11.07
N THR A 626 -21.96 -2.80 -10.66
CA THR A 626 -23.16 -3.63 -10.81
C THR A 626 -24.31 -3.13 -9.93
N ALA A 627 -24.03 -2.77 -8.66
CA ALA A 627 -25.06 -2.21 -7.77
C ALA A 627 -25.66 -0.92 -8.35
N ALA A 628 -24.81 -0.04 -8.87
CA ALA A 628 -25.22 1.25 -9.44
C ALA A 628 -26.17 1.09 -10.63
N ILE A 629 -25.81 0.26 -11.60
CA ILE A 629 -26.63 0.08 -12.81
C ILE A 629 -27.95 -0.66 -12.50
N CYS A 630 -28.00 -1.43 -11.43
CA CYS A 630 -29.22 -2.08 -10.99
C CYS A 630 -30.11 -1.16 -10.13
N GLN A 631 -29.52 -0.36 -9.23
CA GLN A 631 -30.27 0.55 -8.34
C GLN A 631 -30.72 1.82 -9.05
N TYR A 632 -29.98 2.30 -10.06
CA TYR A 632 -30.33 3.44 -10.88
C TYR A 632 -30.39 3.06 -12.37
N PRO A 633 -31.35 2.18 -12.74
CA PRO A 633 -31.38 1.57 -14.07
C PRO A 633 -31.67 2.56 -15.21
N ASP A 634 -32.30 3.68 -14.91
CA ASP A 634 -32.60 4.71 -15.90
C ASP A 634 -31.46 5.76 -16.03
N PHE A 635 -30.53 5.77 -15.06
CA PHE A 635 -29.44 6.73 -15.03
C PHE A 635 -28.17 6.19 -15.70
N TYR A 636 -27.71 5.01 -15.30
CA TYR A 636 -26.54 4.37 -15.89
C TYR A 636 -26.93 3.52 -17.10
N LYS A 637 -26.32 3.81 -18.26
CA LYS A 637 -26.63 3.12 -19.53
C LYS A 637 -25.71 1.93 -19.80
N ALA A 638 -24.49 1.97 -19.29
CA ALA A 638 -23.49 0.92 -19.46
C ALA A 638 -22.61 0.81 -18.22
N ALA A 639 -22.27 -0.43 -17.85
CA ALA A 639 -21.36 -0.72 -16.75
C ALA A 639 -20.37 -1.82 -17.15
N VAL A 640 -19.09 -1.62 -16.81
CA VAL A 640 -18.04 -2.65 -16.90
C VAL A 640 -17.61 -2.98 -15.48
N SER A 641 -17.95 -4.17 -15.02
CA SER A 641 -17.78 -4.61 -13.62
C SER A 641 -16.72 -5.70 -13.57
N CYS A 642 -15.58 -5.38 -12.96
CA CYS A 642 -14.39 -6.24 -12.96
C CYS A 642 -14.11 -6.81 -11.58
N ALA A 643 -13.90 -8.15 -11.51
CA ALA A 643 -13.47 -8.85 -10.31
C ALA A 643 -14.24 -8.43 -9.04
N GLY A 644 -15.54 -8.21 -9.17
CA GLY A 644 -16.38 -7.65 -8.12
C GLY A 644 -16.72 -8.65 -7.03
N ASN A 645 -16.64 -8.20 -5.79
CA ASN A 645 -17.13 -8.94 -4.61
C ASN A 645 -18.64 -8.74 -4.48
N HIS A 646 -19.38 -9.25 -5.44
CA HIS A 646 -20.83 -9.05 -5.58
C HIS A 646 -21.64 -9.65 -4.45
N ASP A 647 -21.13 -10.68 -3.81
CA ASP A 647 -21.74 -11.35 -2.68
C ASP A 647 -20.72 -11.41 -1.53
N ASN A 648 -20.76 -10.42 -0.68
CA ASN A 648 -19.83 -10.31 0.45
C ASN A 648 -20.13 -11.31 1.58
N ARG A 649 -21.01 -12.29 1.39
CA ARG A 649 -21.12 -13.48 2.25
C ARG A 649 -20.04 -14.50 1.94
N ILE A 650 -19.43 -14.42 0.75
CA ILE A 650 -18.32 -15.28 0.31
C ILE A 650 -17.05 -14.50 -0.02
N TYR A 651 -16.94 -13.26 0.45
CA TYR A 651 -15.70 -12.49 0.36
C TYR A 651 -14.96 -12.48 1.70
N ASN A 652 -13.68 -12.16 1.64
CA ASN A 652 -12.75 -12.10 2.76
C ASN A 652 -13.39 -11.50 4.02
N ARG A 653 -13.37 -12.26 5.14
CA ARG A 653 -13.95 -11.87 6.42
C ARG A 653 -13.38 -10.52 6.92
N TRP A 654 -12.09 -10.32 6.85
CA TRP A 654 -11.45 -9.11 7.35
C TRP A 654 -12.06 -7.86 6.74
N TRP A 655 -12.11 -7.81 5.40
CA TRP A 655 -12.70 -6.67 4.70
C TRP A 655 -14.19 -6.55 4.97
N SER A 656 -14.90 -7.65 4.83
CA SER A 656 -16.36 -7.68 4.88
C SER A 656 -16.92 -7.37 6.28
N GLU A 657 -16.40 -8.03 7.31
CA GLU A 657 -16.84 -7.77 8.68
C GLU A 657 -16.37 -6.43 9.21
N THR A 658 -15.16 -6.01 8.84
CA THR A 658 -14.62 -4.71 9.26
C THR A 658 -15.46 -3.55 8.75
N HIS A 659 -15.74 -3.53 7.46
CA HIS A 659 -16.39 -2.37 6.82
C HIS A 659 -17.92 -2.41 6.90
N HIS A 660 -18.53 -3.59 6.83
CA HIS A 660 -19.96 -3.73 6.96
C HIS A 660 -20.42 -3.84 8.42
N GLY A 661 -19.63 -4.49 9.24
CA GLY A 661 -19.95 -4.79 10.62
C GLY A 661 -20.38 -6.25 10.83
N VAL A 662 -20.03 -6.77 11.99
CA VAL A 662 -20.45 -8.08 12.49
C VAL A 662 -20.95 -7.90 13.91
N LYS A 663 -22.01 -8.61 14.27
CA LYS A 663 -22.60 -8.52 15.61
C LYS A 663 -22.14 -9.69 16.47
N GLU A 664 -21.42 -9.39 17.54
CA GLU A 664 -21.06 -10.35 18.57
C GLU A 664 -22.29 -10.67 19.45
N GLU A 665 -22.63 -11.93 19.56
CA GLU A 665 -23.75 -12.39 20.37
C GLU A 665 -23.26 -13.41 21.41
N VAL A 666 -23.60 -13.18 22.68
CA VAL A 666 -23.24 -14.07 23.77
C VAL A 666 -24.51 -14.75 24.27
N SER A 667 -24.58 -16.11 24.22
CA SER A 667 -25.69 -16.88 24.69
C SER A 667 -25.75 -16.88 26.22
N GLU A 668 -26.90 -17.35 26.78
CA GLU A 668 -27.07 -17.53 28.24
C GLU A 668 -26.01 -18.46 28.83
N LYS A 669 -25.50 -19.41 28.05
CA LYS A 669 -24.43 -20.34 28.45
C LYS A 669 -23.04 -19.76 28.33
N GLY A 670 -22.90 -18.51 27.85
CA GLY A 670 -21.61 -17.85 27.67
C GLY A 670 -20.91 -18.11 26.34
N ASP A 671 -21.57 -18.83 25.40
CA ASP A 671 -21.02 -19.08 24.08
C ASP A 671 -21.12 -17.81 23.21
N THR A 672 -20.01 -17.45 22.53
CA THR A 672 -19.98 -16.30 21.65
C THR A 672 -20.12 -16.74 20.19
N THR A 673 -21.04 -16.10 19.49
CA THR A 673 -21.23 -16.24 18.05
C THR A 673 -21.23 -14.89 17.37
N PHE A 674 -21.08 -14.89 16.04
CA PHE A 674 -20.98 -13.67 15.25
C PHE A 674 -22.03 -13.70 14.13
N ALA A 675 -22.97 -12.75 14.20
CA ALA A 675 -24.02 -12.61 13.20
C ALA A 675 -23.59 -11.60 12.12
N TYR A 676 -23.75 -11.99 10.87
CA TYR A 676 -23.42 -11.18 9.73
C TYR A 676 -24.53 -11.24 8.69
N LYS A 677 -24.98 -10.10 8.22
CA LYS A 677 -26.03 -9.98 7.19
C LYS A 677 -25.74 -8.80 6.30
N ILE A 678 -25.64 -9.02 5.01
CA ILE A 678 -25.32 -7.99 4.03
C ILE A 678 -26.21 -8.13 2.80
N ALA A 679 -26.56 -6.98 2.20
CA ALA A 679 -27.21 -6.93 0.90
C ALA A 679 -26.21 -7.31 -0.22
N THR A 680 -26.67 -8.08 -1.20
CA THR A 680 -25.85 -8.61 -2.29
C THR A 680 -26.33 -8.13 -3.66
N ASN A 681 -25.45 -8.20 -4.68
CA ASN A 681 -25.83 -7.82 -6.04
C ASN A 681 -26.79 -8.79 -6.73
N PRO A 682 -26.67 -10.12 -6.56
CA PRO A 682 -27.65 -11.05 -7.16
C PRO A 682 -29.12 -10.73 -6.81
N GLU A 683 -29.36 -10.14 -5.65
CA GLU A 683 -30.71 -9.79 -5.17
C GLU A 683 -31.40 -8.71 -6.01
N ILE A 684 -30.63 -7.87 -6.72
CA ILE A 684 -31.17 -6.67 -7.39
C ILE A 684 -31.06 -6.70 -8.93
N VAL A 685 -30.57 -7.78 -9.50
CA VAL A 685 -30.35 -7.85 -10.97
C VAL A 685 -31.64 -7.75 -11.79
N LYS A 686 -32.80 -8.04 -11.21
CA LYS A 686 -34.09 -7.85 -11.86
C LYS A 686 -34.36 -6.42 -12.30
N GLN A 687 -33.70 -5.46 -11.63
CA GLN A 687 -33.85 -4.04 -11.91
C GLN A 687 -33.02 -3.57 -13.11
N LEU A 688 -32.12 -4.39 -13.62
CA LEU A 688 -31.22 -4.03 -14.72
C LEU A 688 -32.02 -3.67 -15.96
N LYS A 689 -31.74 -2.48 -16.54
CA LYS A 689 -32.26 -2.01 -17.83
C LYS A 689 -31.13 -1.69 -18.80
N GLY A 690 -29.99 -1.27 -18.30
CA GLY A 690 -28.81 -0.91 -19.09
C GLY A 690 -27.98 -2.11 -19.51
N HIS A 691 -26.83 -1.84 -20.08
CA HIS A 691 -25.88 -2.85 -20.58
C HIS A 691 -24.80 -3.13 -19.54
N LEU A 692 -24.62 -4.39 -19.19
CA LEU A 692 -23.65 -4.82 -18.19
C LEU A 692 -22.66 -5.82 -18.80
N MET A 693 -21.37 -5.56 -18.63
CA MET A 693 -20.31 -6.52 -18.89
C MET A 693 -19.62 -6.89 -17.57
N LEU A 694 -19.60 -8.20 -17.29
CA LEU A 694 -18.91 -8.76 -16.13
C LEU A 694 -17.56 -9.32 -16.57
N VAL A 695 -16.50 -9.01 -15.83
CA VAL A 695 -15.13 -9.46 -16.14
C VAL A 695 -14.50 -10.08 -14.89
N HIS A 696 -13.86 -11.25 -15.05
CA HIS A 696 -13.20 -11.90 -13.91
C HIS A 696 -12.07 -12.81 -14.37
N GLY A 697 -10.95 -12.82 -13.65
CA GLY A 697 -9.90 -13.82 -13.80
C GLY A 697 -10.36 -15.16 -13.19
N ASP A 698 -10.16 -16.27 -13.90
CA ASP A 698 -10.71 -17.57 -13.49
C ASP A 698 -9.98 -18.20 -12.29
N ILE A 699 -8.77 -17.74 -11.98
CA ILE A 699 -8.02 -18.19 -10.80
C ILE A 699 -7.80 -17.06 -9.76
N ASP A 700 -8.72 -16.13 -9.71
CA ASP A 700 -8.72 -15.07 -8.68
C ASP A 700 -8.93 -15.70 -7.30
N ASN A 701 -7.89 -15.70 -6.47
CA ASN A 701 -7.91 -16.25 -5.11
C ASN A 701 -8.13 -15.18 -4.04
N ASN A 702 -8.30 -13.93 -4.43
CA ASN A 702 -8.70 -12.83 -3.55
C ASN A 702 -10.23 -12.68 -3.56
N VAL A 703 -10.78 -12.28 -4.70
CA VAL A 703 -12.23 -12.29 -4.92
C VAL A 703 -12.57 -13.50 -5.78
N HIS A 704 -13.08 -14.54 -5.16
CA HIS A 704 -13.36 -15.80 -5.83
C HIS A 704 -14.31 -15.59 -7.02
N PRO A 705 -14.04 -16.20 -8.20
CA PRO A 705 -14.89 -16.05 -9.39
C PRO A 705 -16.36 -16.43 -9.16
N GLY A 706 -16.65 -17.21 -8.13
CA GLY A 706 -18.01 -17.52 -7.67
C GLY A 706 -18.86 -16.29 -7.43
N ASN A 707 -18.23 -15.15 -7.06
CA ASN A 707 -18.95 -13.88 -6.94
C ASN A 707 -19.62 -13.47 -8.26
N THR A 708 -18.87 -13.49 -9.35
CA THR A 708 -19.39 -13.18 -10.67
C THR A 708 -20.38 -14.26 -11.17
N ILE A 709 -20.08 -15.53 -10.94
CA ILE A 709 -20.98 -16.62 -11.32
C ILE A 709 -22.35 -16.53 -10.63
N ARG A 710 -22.40 -16.10 -9.37
CA ARG A 710 -23.67 -15.85 -8.66
C ARG A 710 -24.50 -14.75 -9.30
N VAL A 711 -23.85 -13.69 -9.80
CA VAL A 711 -24.53 -12.62 -10.57
C VAL A 711 -25.03 -13.16 -11.90
N VAL A 712 -24.22 -13.92 -12.63
CA VAL A 712 -24.60 -14.56 -13.88
C VAL A 712 -25.82 -15.46 -13.68
N ASN A 713 -25.81 -16.32 -12.66
CA ASN A 713 -26.94 -17.17 -12.33
C ASN A 713 -28.23 -16.36 -12.11
N ALA A 714 -28.15 -15.28 -11.34
CA ALA A 714 -29.30 -14.42 -11.07
C ALA A 714 -29.81 -13.71 -12.33
N LEU A 715 -28.91 -13.22 -13.18
CA LEU A 715 -29.25 -12.55 -14.43
C LEU A 715 -29.97 -13.51 -15.40
N ILE A 716 -29.48 -14.75 -15.55
CA ILE A 716 -30.10 -15.77 -16.40
C ILE A 716 -31.51 -16.09 -15.89
N ARG A 717 -31.66 -16.31 -14.59
CA ARG A 717 -32.97 -16.60 -13.98
C ARG A 717 -33.95 -15.45 -14.08
N ALA A 718 -33.44 -14.21 -14.17
CA ALA A 718 -34.25 -13.01 -14.38
C ALA A 718 -34.49 -12.70 -15.89
N ASN A 719 -34.04 -13.57 -16.80
CA ASN A 719 -34.13 -13.40 -18.26
C ASN A 719 -33.47 -12.11 -18.77
N LYS A 720 -32.36 -11.70 -18.14
CA LYS A 720 -31.59 -10.52 -18.54
C LYS A 720 -30.48 -10.90 -19.52
N ARG A 721 -30.26 -10.05 -20.53
CA ARG A 721 -29.09 -10.13 -21.39
C ARG A 721 -27.94 -9.38 -20.75
N PHE A 722 -26.75 -9.92 -20.90
CA PHE A 722 -25.52 -9.33 -20.36
C PHE A 722 -24.32 -9.89 -21.13
N ASP A 723 -23.15 -9.24 -20.98
CA ASP A 723 -21.89 -9.73 -21.53
C ASP A 723 -21.00 -10.23 -20.38
N MET A 724 -20.17 -11.22 -20.67
CA MET A 724 -19.21 -11.79 -19.74
C MET A 724 -17.88 -12.04 -20.42
N LEU A 725 -16.79 -11.63 -19.78
CA LEU A 725 -15.43 -11.86 -20.21
C LEU A 725 -14.66 -12.58 -19.11
N ILE A 726 -14.31 -13.84 -19.35
CA ILE A 726 -13.40 -14.60 -18.48
C ILE A 726 -11.98 -14.41 -18.99
N LEU A 727 -11.06 -14.11 -18.07
CA LEU A 727 -9.63 -13.97 -18.37
C LEU A 727 -8.88 -15.19 -17.82
N PRO A 728 -8.60 -16.20 -18.67
CA PRO A 728 -8.01 -17.45 -18.20
C PRO A 728 -6.59 -17.27 -17.66
N GLY A 729 -6.28 -17.96 -16.57
CA GLY A 729 -4.97 -17.89 -15.95
C GLY A 729 -4.68 -16.60 -15.21
N GLN A 730 -5.68 -15.71 -15.07
CA GLN A 730 -5.51 -14.44 -14.38
C GLN A 730 -6.09 -14.48 -12.97
N ARG A 731 -5.40 -13.82 -12.06
CA ARG A 731 -5.81 -13.66 -10.66
C ARG A 731 -6.64 -12.37 -10.48
N HIS A 732 -6.52 -11.71 -9.36
CA HIS A 732 -7.28 -10.49 -9.07
C HIS A 732 -6.88 -9.32 -9.98
N GLY A 733 -5.62 -9.19 -10.32
CA GLY A 733 -5.16 -8.33 -11.41
C GLY A 733 -5.17 -9.10 -12.74
N PHE A 734 -5.34 -8.39 -13.86
CA PHE A 734 -5.48 -9.02 -15.18
C PHE A 734 -4.15 -9.30 -15.89
N GLY A 735 -3.03 -8.94 -15.29
CA GLY A 735 -1.70 -9.29 -15.77
C GLY A 735 -1.46 -8.92 -17.24
N ASP A 736 -0.97 -9.89 -18.00
CA ASP A 736 -0.69 -9.71 -19.43
C ASP A 736 -1.93 -9.61 -20.31
N MET A 737 -3.13 -9.84 -19.76
CA MET A 737 -4.40 -9.65 -20.46
C MET A 737 -5.03 -8.27 -20.24
N ASP A 738 -4.36 -7.39 -19.51
CA ASP A 738 -4.90 -6.07 -19.19
C ASP A 738 -5.10 -5.20 -20.43
N GLU A 739 -4.21 -5.29 -21.42
CA GLU A 739 -4.33 -4.58 -22.70
C GLU A 739 -5.54 -5.06 -23.50
N TYR A 740 -5.74 -6.38 -23.58
CA TYR A 740 -6.94 -6.95 -24.23
C TYR A 740 -8.21 -6.48 -23.54
N PHE A 741 -8.24 -6.50 -22.20
CA PHE A 741 -9.37 -6.02 -21.42
C PHE A 741 -9.66 -4.54 -21.70
N TYR A 742 -8.62 -3.69 -21.76
CA TYR A 742 -8.80 -2.27 -22.05
C TYR A 742 -9.58 -2.05 -23.34
N TRP A 743 -9.21 -2.72 -24.41
CA TRP A 743 -9.89 -2.59 -25.71
C TRP A 743 -11.33 -3.11 -25.66
N ARG A 744 -11.57 -4.20 -24.94
CA ARG A 744 -12.93 -4.71 -24.75
C ARG A 744 -13.80 -3.72 -23.98
N MET A 745 -13.25 -3.04 -22.98
CA MET A 745 -13.93 -1.98 -22.23
C MET A 745 -14.24 -0.78 -23.13
N VAL A 746 -13.27 -0.32 -23.92
CA VAL A 746 -13.47 0.79 -24.87
C VAL A 746 -14.55 0.44 -25.90
N ASP A 747 -14.50 -0.76 -26.46
CA ASP A 747 -15.50 -1.22 -27.43
C ASP A 747 -16.91 -1.23 -26.81
N PHE A 748 -17.03 -1.74 -25.60
CA PHE A 748 -18.30 -1.84 -24.89
C PHE A 748 -18.91 -0.46 -24.62
N PHE A 749 -18.14 0.46 -24.10
CA PHE A 749 -18.62 1.83 -23.87
C PHE A 749 -18.90 2.58 -25.18
N SER A 750 -18.08 2.37 -26.20
CA SER A 750 -18.32 3.00 -27.50
C SER A 750 -19.63 2.52 -28.15
N GLU A 751 -19.91 1.22 -28.10
CA GLU A 751 -21.15 0.65 -28.59
C GLU A 751 -22.37 1.22 -27.84
N HIS A 752 -22.34 1.20 -26.53
CA HIS A 752 -23.53 1.50 -25.71
C HIS A 752 -23.69 2.97 -25.34
N LEU A 753 -22.64 3.78 -25.41
CA LEU A 753 -22.70 5.22 -25.12
C LEU A 753 -22.56 6.12 -26.36
N LYS A 754 -21.91 5.63 -27.42
CA LYS A 754 -21.72 6.38 -28.67
C LYS A 754 -22.41 5.76 -29.89
N GLY A 755 -22.98 4.58 -29.74
CA GLY A 755 -23.60 3.85 -30.84
C GLY A 755 -22.61 3.34 -31.88
N LYS A 756 -21.31 3.28 -31.55
CA LYS A 756 -20.24 2.81 -32.45
C LYS A 756 -19.92 1.36 -32.18
N LYS A 757 -20.35 0.48 -33.06
CA LYS A 757 -20.03 -0.94 -32.97
C LYS A 757 -18.77 -1.27 -33.75
N GLU A 758 -17.84 -1.98 -33.12
CA GLU A 758 -16.65 -2.46 -33.80
C GLU A 758 -17.01 -3.58 -34.82
N SER A 759 -16.49 -3.48 -36.04
CA SER A 759 -16.77 -4.44 -37.10
C SER A 759 -15.66 -5.47 -37.29
N SER A 760 -14.44 -5.17 -36.82
CA SER A 760 -13.31 -6.10 -36.89
C SER A 760 -13.33 -7.10 -35.76
N VAL A 761 -12.90 -8.34 -36.01
CA VAL A 761 -12.69 -9.34 -34.94
C VAL A 761 -11.33 -9.20 -34.30
N ASP A 762 -10.41 -8.50 -34.94
CA ASP A 762 -9.05 -8.31 -34.42
C ASP A 762 -8.93 -7.00 -33.61
N ILE A 763 -8.37 -7.10 -32.42
CA ILE A 763 -8.02 -5.93 -31.63
C ILE A 763 -6.71 -5.36 -32.17
N PRO A 764 -6.66 -4.05 -32.51
CA PRO A 764 -5.44 -3.45 -33.03
C PRO A 764 -4.30 -3.55 -31.99
N GLN A 765 -3.14 -4.04 -32.44
CA GLN A 765 -1.92 -3.96 -31.63
C GLN A 765 -1.37 -2.53 -31.71
N ARG A 766 -1.20 -1.94 -30.58
CA ARG A 766 -0.63 -0.59 -30.47
C ARG A 766 0.55 -0.54 -29.55
#